data_ad7dccfc9d99d66b97bebb3993c1c8b5
#
_entry.id   ad7dccfc9d99d66b97bebb3993c1c8b5
#
_cell.length_a   1.000
_cell.length_b   1.000
_cell.length_c   1.000
_cell.angle_alpha   90.00
_cell.angle_beta   90.00
_cell.angle_gamma   90.00
#
_symmetry.space_group_name_H-M   'P 1'
#
loop_
_entity.id
_entity.type
_entity.pdbx_description
1 polymer ?
#
loop_
_entity_poly.entity_id
_entity_poly.type
_entity_poly.pdbx_seq_one_letter_code
_entity_poly.pdbx_strand_id
1 'polypeptide(L)'
;MSHSLHHTDAADTAKLLQELDRDSKSRSLTGGYKTAMTVLFVLYSLTMIVMALVVSGATQYTRLPVFVGMTLFVGYLKYPASKRDALRDNFFPWYDIVLAFASLGVFFYYAIEQKRIIQMANRIGTTQIVLGIIGILLLVELCRRSTGIPLIVVVGLFTVYGAWWLTNNNPKTALRNLIYNLFYNLNCGIFSSPITVCASFIVLFIILGSFLEKTGIGTFFVDLANSIAGASVGGPAKVAVISSALEGMYSGSSVANTVGSGSITIPTMKKVGYKPEFAAAVEAAASTGGQIMPPIMGAAAFLMAEITGIPYASIVVAAILPAVLYFTGIFLMVHFEGKRLGLKGLPKDSIPHFFRLLAKSGYLLIPVVILVICMNYYTAGMSACFAILFSLIISLIGRDKHDLVRTIGLPLIPLAVLVVLWQVIKIDTGTAVFVSMVVAVLCSFLTRSAILSPRLVAEGLQGGAGSSIGVAVACAMAGIISGVVSMTALGTTLVAVIVPLAQKSIFLALFCTMLACIVLGMGVPTTANYVIMATITAPILIKMGIPLLAAHMFVFYFGIVADITPPVALAAYAGSAIAHSNPLKTGITATKLAIGAFIIPYIFALNPSLLFIDVESVWALIGIMVTSIIGMAGIAMGMTGHVYAHVPWYMRIMLLAGGIFLIDPSPVSDLIGLLLIGIPFAFQLLQNRKLKATAAE
;
A
#
# COMPACT_ATOMS: atom_id res chain seq x y z
N MET A 1 -17.11 -14.62 32.10
CA MET A 1 -15.99 -15.41 31.55
C MET A 1 -15.61 -15.05 30.11
N SER A 2 -16.34 -14.18 29.38
CA SER A 2 -16.04 -13.76 27.98
C SER A 2 -15.16 -12.50 27.85
N HIS A 3 -14.98 -11.71 28.91
CA HIS A 3 -14.21 -10.46 28.86
C HIS A 3 -12.69 -10.64 29.10
N SER A 4 -12.27 -11.74 29.75
CA SER A 4 -10.84 -11.96 30.06
C SER A 4 -10.05 -12.61 28.92
N LEU A 5 -10.72 -13.31 28.00
CA LEU A 5 -10.06 -13.94 26.83
C LEU A 5 -9.70 -12.95 25.73
N HIS A 6 -10.39 -11.79 25.65
CA HIS A 6 -10.08 -10.78 24.64
C HIS A 6 -8.84 -9.92 24.97
N HIS A 7 -8.48 -9.76 26.26
CA HIS A 7 -7.34 -8.91 26.65
C HIS A 7 -5.98 -9.61 26.53
N THR A 8 -5.91 -10.92 26.76
CA THR A 8 -4.68 -11.70 26.59
C THR A 8 -4.31 -11.89 25.12
N ASP A 9 -5.26 -12.15 24.24
CA ASP A 9 -5.02 -12.27 22.80
C ASP A 9 -4.58 -10.94 22.15
N ALA A 10 -5.12 -9.81 22.59
CA ALA A 10 -4.74 -8.50 22.06
C ALA A 10 -3.33 -8.06 22.47
N ALA A 11 -2.91 -8.38 23.70
CA ALA A 11 -1.56 -8.06 24.21
C ALA A 11 -0.49 -8.96 23.56
N ASP A 12 -0.79 -10.24 23.34
CA ASP A 12 0.12 -11.16 22.64
C ASP A 12 0.18 -10.86 21.12
N THR A 13 -0.91 -10.45 20.51
CA THR A 13 -0.94 -9.96 19.13
C THR A 13 -0.12 -8.69 18.99
N ALA A 14 -0.22 -7.76 19.95
CA ALA A 14 0.59 -6.53 19.94
C ALA A 14 2.09 -6.80 20.13
N LYS A 15 2.48 -7.78 20.95
CA LYS A 15 3.89 -8.20 21.08
C LYS A 15 4.42 -8.88 19.83
N LEU A 16 3.64 -9.76 19.21
CA LEU A 16 4.00 -10.41 17.95
C LEU A 16 4.10 -9.41 16.80
N LEU A 17 3.26 -8.38 16.78
CA LEU A 17 3.37 -7.25 15.86
C LEU A 17 4.69 -6.51 16.02
N GLN A 18 5.11 -6.25 17.27
CA GLN A 18 6.40 -5.62 17.56
C GLN A 18 7.59 -6.47 17.08
N GLU A 19 7.45 -7.78 16.98
CA GLU A 19 8.51 -8.66 16.49
C GLU A 19 8.56 -8.79 14.98
N LEU A 20 7.42 -8.76 14.30
CA LEU A 20 7.28 -9.09 12.87
C LEU A 20 7.12 -7.87 11.99
N ASP A 21 6.37 -6.87 12.43
CA ASP A 21 6.21 -5.63 11.70
C ASP A 21 7.37 -4.68 12.01
N ARG A 22 8.09 -4.29 10.96
CA ARG A 22 9.23 -3.39 11.08
C ARG A 22 8.82 -1.98 11.52
N ASP A 23 7.61 -1.55 11.16
CA ASP A 23 7.04 -0.26 11.57
C ASP A 23 6.64 -0.23 13.05
N SER A 24 6.39 -1.38 13.66
CA SER A 24 5.98 -1.50 15.06
C SER A 24 7.15 -1.59 16.07
N LYS A 25 8.42 -1.60 15.62
CA LYS A 25 9.61 -1.55 16.48
C LYS A 25 9.81 -0.19 17.15
N SER A 26 8.72 0.41 17.62
CA SER A 26 8.75 1.68 18.34
C SER A 26 9.12 1.48 19.80
N ARG A 27 9.63 2.56 20.42
CA ARG A 27 9.88 2.59 21.87
C ARG A 27 8.61 2.39 22.68
N SER A 28 8.73 1.67 23.79
CA SER A 28 7.67 1.60 24.80
C SER A 28 7.71 2.88 25.64
N LEU A 29 6.66 3.70 25.52
CA LEU A 29 6.56 4.97 26.23
C LEU A 29 5.31 5.02 27.10
N THR A 30 5.48 5.47 28.35
CA THR A 30 4.41 5.60 29.34
C THR A 30 4.40 6.99 29.96
N GLY A 31 3.26 7.39 30.56
CA GLY A 31 3.13 8.66 31.27
C GLY A 31 3.47 9.90 30.42
N GLY A 32 4.20 10.85 31.03
CA GLY A 32 4.56 12.13 30.40
C GLY A 32 5.39 12.00 29.12
N TYR A 33 6.25 10.97 29.00
CA TYR A 33 7.04 10.71 27.79
C TYR A 33 6.15 10.35 26.60
N LYS A 34 5.10 9.55 26.83
CA LYS A 34 4.12 9.22 25.81
C LYS A 34 3.39 10.50 25.32
N THR A 35 2.98 11.35 26.26
CA THR A 35 2.30 12.62 25.92
C THR A 35 3.22 13.54 25.12
N ALA A 36 4.48 13.73 25.55
CA ALA A 36 5.46 14.54 24.82
C ALA A 36 5.68 14.02 23.39
N MET A 37 5.80 12.71 23.23
CA MET A 37 5.96 12.10 21.92
C MET A 37 4.71 12.26 21.05
N THR A 38 3.51 12.13 21.63
CA THR A 38 2.25 12.41 20.94
C THR A 38 2.21 13.85 20.42
N VAL A 39 2.61 14.82 21.25
CA VAL A 39 2.67 16.22 20.85
C VAL A 39 3.63 16.42 19.66
N LEU A 40 4.81 15.81 19.71
CA LEU A 40 5.78 15.89 18.60
C LEU A 40 5.23 15.31 17.30
N PHE A 41 4.56 14.16 17.35
CA PHE A 41 3.93 13.57 16.18
C PHE A 41 2.77 14.43 15.64
N VAL A 42 1.96 14.99 16.53
CA VAL A 42 0.89 15.92 16.15
C VAL A 42 1.45 17.15 15.46
N LEU A 43 2.51 17.74 16.04
CA LEU A 43 3.20 18.89 15.41
C LEU A 43 3.78 18.54 14.05
N TYR A 44 4.40 17.37 13.91
CA TYR A 44 4.88 16.87 12.61
C TYR A 44 3.74 16.77 11.58
N SER A 45 2.63 16.10 11.91
CA SER A 45 1.48 15.97 11.01
C SER A 45 0.85 17.32 10.66
N LEU A 46 0.70 18.21 11.64
CA LEU A 46 0.20 19.56 11.38
C LEU A 46 1.13 20.36 10.46
N THR A 47 2.44 20.25 10.65
CA THR A 47 3.41 20.91 9.76
C THR A 47 3.25 20.38 8.32
N MET A 48 3.04 19.08 8.11
CA MET A 48 2.82 18.52 6.78
C MET A 48 1.52 19.03 6.15
N ILE A 49 0.43 19.09 6.90
CA ILE A 49 -0.86 19.63 6.44
C ILE A 49 -0.73 21.13 6.09
N VAL A 50 -0.08 21.92 6.95
CA VAL A 50 0.14 23.36 6.71
C VAL A 50 1.03 23.58 5.47
N MET A 51 2.10 22.82 5.32
CA MET A 51 2.96 22.89 4.13
C MET A 51 2.23 22.55 2.84
N ALA A 52 1.25 21.65 2.90
CA ALA A 52 0.46 21.27 1.73
C ALA A 52 -0.63 22.30 1.39
N LEU A 53 -1.26 22.92 2.39
CA LEU A 53 -2.43 23.77 2.21
C LEU A 53 -2.13 25.27 2.17
N VAL A 54 -1.21 25.73 3.03
CA VAL A 54 -1.01 27.17 3.29
C VAL A 54 0.29 27.69 2.67
N VAL A 55 1.36 26.89 2.71
CA VAL A 55 2.70 27.33 2.27
C VAL A 55 2.96 26.88 0.84
N SER A 56 2.05 27.19 -0.08
CA SER A 56 2.18 26.85 -1.51
C SER A 56 3.35 27.58 -2.22
N GLY A 57 3.83 28.68 -1.65
CA GLY A 57 4.92 29.49 -2.22
C GLY A 57 6.35 29.11 -1.79
N ALA A 58 6.52 28.17 -0.85
CA ALA A 58 7.86 27.72 -0.46
C ALA A 58 8.52 26.91 -1.59
N THR A 59 9.77 27.27 -1.89
CA THR A 59 10.53 26.54 -2.91
C THR A 59 10.78 25.09 -2.46
N GLN A 60 10.90 24.16 -3.41
CA GLN A 60 11.24 22.77 -3.11
C GLN A 60 12.56 22.66 -2.33
N TYR A 61 13.51 23.56 -2.59
CA TYR A 61 14.79 23.64 -1.89
C TYR A 61 14.68 23.93 -0.38
N THR A 62 13.58 24.55 0.08
CA THR A 62 13.32 24.75 1.51
C THR A 62 12.46 23.62 2.06
N ARG A 63 11.39 23.30 1.34
CA ARG A 63 10.36 22.36 1.80
C ARG A 63 10.91 20.93 2.00
N LEU A 64 11.69 20.41 1.04
CA LEU A 64 12.18 19.04 1.10
C LEU A 64 13.22 18.80 2.20
N PRO A 65 14.27 19.66 2.38
CA PRO A 65 15.18 19.48 3.51
C PRO A 65 14.48 19.59 4.86
N VAL A 66 13.56 20.55 5.05
CA VAL A 66 12.79 20.66 6.29
C VAL A 66 11.97 19.39 6.54
N PHE A 67 11.29 18.88 5.51
CA PHE A 67 10.54 17.63 5.61
C PHE A 67 11.43 16.45 6.03
N VAL A 68 12.55 16.22 5.36
CA VAL A 68 13.46 15.12 5.67
C VAL A 68 14.08 15.30 7.05
N GLY A 69 14.54 16.50 7.38
CA GLY A 69 15.12 16.81 8.70
C GLY A 69 14.16 16.53 9.85
N MET A 70 12.89 16.96 9.73
CA MET A 70 11.86 16.67 10.72
C MET A 70 11.52 15.17 10.78
N THR A 71 11.44 14.50 9.63
CA THR A 71 11.19 13.05 9.55
C THR A 71 12.28 12.26 10.26
N LEU A 72 13.56 12.61 10.02
CA LEU A 72 14.70 11.98 10.70
C LEU A 72 14.69 12.27 12.20
N PHE A 73 14.43 13.50 12.61
CA PHE A 73 14.34 13.91 14.01
C PHE A 73 13.32 13.06 14.76
N VAL A 74 12.08 13.03 14.29
CA VAL A 74 11.00 12.25 14.93
C VAL A 74 11.28 10.76 14.81
N GLY A 75 11.88 10.32 13.70
CA GLY A 75 12.27 8.92 13.46
C GLY A 75 13.28 8.40 14.49
N TYR A 76 14.32 9.14 14.80
CA TYR A 76 15.30 8.76 15.82
C TYR A 76 14.70 8.68 17.24
N LEU A 77 13.70 9.52 17.53
CA LEU A 77 12.97 9.47 18.78
C LEU A 77 12.01 8.26 18.84
N LYS A 78 11.44 7.84 17.69
CA LYS A 78 10.53 6.70 17.59
C LYS A 78 11.27 5.36 17.61
N TYR A 79 12.31 5.19 16.74
CA TYR A 79 12.96 3.91 16.50
C TYR A 79 14.25 3.78 17.30
N PRO A 80 14.34 2.85 18.26
CA PRO A 80 15.55 2.61 19.04
C PRO A 80 16.65 1.98 18.19
N ALA A 81 17.91 2.16 18.59
CA ALA A 81 19.07 1.59 17.91
C ALA A 81 19.13 0.06 18.01
N SER A 82 18.70 -0.52 19.14
CA SER A 82 18.74 -1.95 19.42
C SER A 82 17.42 -2.49 19.96
N LYS A 83 17.21 -3.82 19.78
CA LYS A 83 16.06 -4.52 20.37
C LYS A 83 16.02 -4.42 21.90
N ARG A 84 17.20 -4.33 22.57
CA ARG A 84 17.27 -4.18 24.02
C ARG A 84 16.72 -2.84 24.49
N ASP A 85 16.96 -1.78 23.72
CA ASP A 85 16.47 -0.44 24.03
C ASP A 85 14.98 -0.29 23.76
N ALA A 86 14.44 -1.07 22.85
CA ALA A 86 13.00 -1.13 22.57
C ALA A 86 12.19 -1.72 23.74
N LEU A 87 12.78 -2.64 24.50
CA LEU A 87 12.15 -3.31 25.64
C LEU A 87 12.22 -2.50 26.94
N ARG A 88 12.98 -1.39 26.97
CA ARG A 88 13.09 -0.52 28.14
C ARG A 88 12.08 0.60 28.07
N ASP A 89 11.20 0.68 29.05
CA ASP A 89 10.22 1.75 29.14
C ASP A 89 10.90 3.11 29.36
N ASN A 90 10.44 4.11 28.61
CA ASN A 90 10.86 5.52 28.70
C ASN A 90 12.38 5.76 28.55
N PHE A 91 13.11 4.84 27.89
CA PHE A 91 14.56 4.96 27.74
C PHE A 91 14.96 5.66 26.45
N PHE A 92 15.69 6.78 26.57
CA PHE A 92 16.27 7.53 25.46
C PHE A 92 17.79 7.58 25.64
N PRO A 93 18.59 6.77 24.91
CA PRO A 93 20.03 6.89 24.88
C PRO A 93 20.45 8.29 24.40
N TRP A 94 21.51 8.84 25.00
CA TRP A 94 22.04 10.16 24.65
C TRP A 94 22.40 10.29 23.17
N TYR A 95 22.93 9.23 22.56
CA TYR A 95 23.30 9.20 21.15
C TYR A 95 22.08 9.34 20.23
N ASP A 96 20.91 8.84 20.60
CA ASP A 96 19.69 9.02 19.80
C ASP A 96 19.22 10.48 19.79
N ILE A 97 19.38 11.16 20.92
CA ILE A 97 19.10 12.59 21.03
C ILE A 97 20.08 13.39 20.16
N VAL A 98 21.37 13.05 20.22
CA VAL A 98 22.39 13.70 19.37
C VAL A 98 22.11 13.48 17.89
N LEU A 99 21.79 12.25 17.47
CA LEU A 99 21.44 11.95 16.06
C LEU A 99 20.17 12.68 15.61
N ALA A 100 19.16 12.80 16.48
CA ALA A 100 17.95 13.55 16.19
C ALA A 100 18.26 15.04 15.93
N PHE A 101 18.99 15.71 16.84
CA PHE A 101 19.34 17.11 16.66
C PHE A 101 20.35 17.33 15.52
N ALA A 102 21.30 16.41 15.31
CA ALA A 102 22.20 16.47 14.17
C ALA A 102 21.43 16.42 12.82
N SER A 103 20.36 15.62 12.76
CA SER A 103 19.48 15.57 11.59
C SER A 103 18.85 16.94 11.33
N LEU A 104 18.26 17.59 12.34
CA LEU A 104 17.74 18.94 12.18
C LEU A 104 18.82 19.90 11.71
N GLY A 105 20.00 19.90 12.37
CA GLY A 105 21.10 20.80 12.05
C GLY A 105 21.57 20.70 10.61
N VAL A 106 21.81 19.48 10.11
CA VAL A 106 22.31 19.27 8.74
C VAL A 106 21.27 19.66 7.68
N PHE A 107 20.03 19.24 7.85
CA PHE A 107 18.98 19.49 6.85
C PHE A 107 18.46 20.94 6.90
N PHE A 108 18.39 21.56 8.08
CA PHE A 108 18.06 22.97 8.20
C PHE A 108 19.19 23.88 7.70
N TYR A 109 20.47 23.50 7.90
CA TYR A 109 21.59 24.19 7.24
C TYR A 109 21.39 24.24 5.72
N TYR A 110 21.02 23.11 5.10
CA TYR A 110 20.72 23.09 3.66
C TYR A 110 19.53 24.02 3.31
N ALA A 111 18.45 23.99 4.08
CA ALA A 111 17.29 24.84 3.82
C ALA A 111 17.61 26.34 3.93
N ILE A 112 18.48 26.73 4.86
CA ILE A 112 18.90 28.14 5.08
C ILE A 112 19.88 28.59 3.99
N GLU A 113 20.92 27.78 3.72
CA GLU A 113 21.98 28.11 2.77
C GLU A 113 21.65 27.71 1.31
N GLN A 114 20.39 27.37 1.02
CA GLN A 114 19.97 26.86 -0.29
C GLN A 114 20.43 27.74 -1.47
N LYS A 115 20.30 29.08 -1.34
CA LYS A 115 20.67 30.01 -2.42
C LYS A 115 22.17 29.90 -2.76
N ARG A 116 23.02 29.82 -1.75
CA ARG A 116 24.45 29.67 -1.87
C ARG A 116 24.84 28.33 -2.47
N ILE A 117 24.18 27.24 -2.01
CA ILE A 117 24.42 25.87 -2.48
C ILE A 117 24.03 25.73 -3.96
N ILE A 118 22.91 26.31 -4.37
CA ILE A 118 22.48 26.33 -5.78
C ILE A 118 23.49 27.05 -6.65
N GLN A 119 24.00 28.21 -6.20
CA GLN A 119 25.02 28.97 -6.95
C GLN A 119 26.36 28.23 -7.08
N MET A 120 26.71 27.42 -6.07
CA MET A 120 27.94 26.61 -6.13
C MET A 120 27.82 25.46 -7.13
N ALA A 121 26.60 24.96 -7.41
CA ALA A 121 26.38 23.79 -8.26
C ALA A 121 27.36 22.64 -7.89
N ASN A 122 28.01 22.02 -8.86
CA ASN A 122 28.97 20.93 -8.61
C ASN A 122 30.29 21.38 -7.92
N ARG A 123 30.44 22.66 -7.57
CA ARG A 123 31.67 23.21 -6.93
C ARG A 123 31.49 23.38 -5.43
N ILE A 124 30.78 22.48 -4.77
CA ILE A 124 30.59 22.47 -3.32
C ILE A 124 31.93 22.41 -2.58
N GLY A 125 32.02 23.14 -1.47
CA GLY A 125 33.20 23.18 -0.61
C GLY A 125 33.32 22.01 0.34
N THR A 126 34.42 21.95 1.10
CA THR A 126 34.67 20.87 2.09
C THR A 126 33.56 20.76 3.15
N THR A 127 33.07 21.90 3.65
CA THR A 127 31.98 21.93 4.64
C THR A 127 30.73 21.22 4.12
N GLN A 128 30.32 21.52 2.86
CA GLN A 128 29.16 20.90 2.24
C GLN A 128 29.40 19.40 2.00
N ILE A 129 30.62 18.99 1.63
CA ILE A 129 30.96 17.57 1.48
C ILE A 129 30.79 16.83 2.81
N VAL A 130 31.33 17.37 3.89
CA VAL A 130 31.23 16.75 5.24
C VAL A 130 29.78 16.68 5.71
N LEU A 131 29.01 17.78 5.59
CA LEU A 131 27.60 17.80 5.96
C LEU A 131 26.76 16.87 5.10
N GLY A 132 27.04 16.76 3.80
CA GLY A 132 26.37 15.82 2.92
C GLY A 132 26.62 14.36 3.30
N ILE A 133 27.88 14.01 3.64
CA ILE A 133 28.22 12.66 4.13
C ILE A 133 27.48 12.38 5.44
N ILE A 134 27.49 13.31 6.39
CA ILE A 134 26.75 13.16 7.65
C ILE A 134 25.25 12.97 7.38
N GLY A 135 24.64 13.76 6.51
CA GLY A 135 23.24 13.66 6.16
C GLY A 135 22.88 12.29 5.54
N ILE A 136 23.71 11.77 4.64
CA ILE A 136 23.53 10.43 4.06
C ILE A 136 23.65 9.35 5.16
N LEU A 137 24.65 9.43 6.02
CA LEU A 137 24.85 8.46 7.10
C LEU A 137 23.68 8.47 8.10
N LEU A 138 23.16 9.66 8.44
CA LEU A 138 21.96 9.79 9.26
C LEU A 138 20.75 9.10 8.62
N LEU A 139 20.55 9.29 7.32
CA LEU A 139 19.47 8.63 6.61
C LEU A 139 19.64 7.11 6.59
N VAL A 140 20.85 6.61 6.31
CA VAL A 140 21.18 5.18 6.28
C VAL A 140 20.95 4.54 7.66
N GLU A 141 21.38 5.21 8.73
CA GLU A 141 21.17 4.69 10.09
C GLU A 141 19.69 4.63 10.46
N LEU A 142 18.91 5.66 10.13
CA LEU A 142 17.46 5.59 10.37
C LEU A 142 16.79 4.52 9.49
N CYS A 143 17.24 4.34 8.24
CA CYS A 143 16.80 3.25 7.38
C CYS A 143 17.05 1.87 8.02
N ARG A 144 18.23 1.67 8.62
CA ARG A 144 18.56 0.44 9.34
C ARG A 144 17.56 0.15 10.47
N ARG A 145 17.12 1.19 11.16
CA ARG A 145 16.19 1.09 12.29
C ARG A 145 14.74 0.87 11.86
N SER A 146 14.29 1.60 10.86
CA SER A 146 12.87 1.59 10.40
C SER A 146 12.57 0.51 9.36
N THR A 147 13.30 0.49 8.24
CA THR A 147 13.03 -0.40 7.10
C THR A 147 13.92 -1.66 7.06
N GLY A 148 15.09 -1.60 7.70
CA GLY A 148 15.99 -2.74 7.85
C GLY A 148 17.13 -2.79 6.81
N ILE A 149 17.90 -3.89 6.86
CA ILE A 149 19.16 -4.05 6.14
C ILE A 149 19.00 -4.25 4.62
N PRO A 150 17.98 -4.96 4.09
CA PRO A 150 17.92 -5.26 2.65
C PRO A 150 18.01 -4.02 1.75
N LEU A 151 17.26 -2.96 2.08
CA LEU A 151 17.30 -1.72 1.31
C LEU A 151 18.68 -1.04 1.36
N ILE A 152 19.36 -1.10 2.51
CA ILE A 152 20.71 -0.54 2.67
C ILE A 152 21.71 -1.28 1.80
N VAL A 153 21.62 -2.60 1.72
CA VAL A 153 22.51 -3.41 0.86
C VAL A 153 22.34 -3.00 -0.60
N VAL A 154 21.11 -2.89 -1.06
CA VAL A 154 20.82 -2.46 -2.45
C VAL A 154 21.37 -1.06 -2.71
N VAL A 155 21.04 -0.07 -1.84
CA VAL A 155 21.55 1.31 -1.97
C VAL A 155 23.08 1.36 -1.90
N GLY A 156 23.69 0.56 -1.02
CA GLY A 156 25.14 0.44 -0.89
C GLY A 156 25.80 -0.05 -2.17
N LEU A 157 25.26 -1.10 -2.79
CA LEU A 157 25.76 -1.63 -4.07
C LEU A 157 25.70 -0.57 -5.18
N PHE A 158 24.57 0.14 -5.31
CA PHE A 158 24.44 1.22 -6.29
C PHE A 158 25.38 2.38 -6.00
N THR A 159 25.53 2.78 -4.73
CA THR A 159 26.44 3.87 -4.34
C THR A 159 27.90 3.52 -4.64
N VAL A 160 28.34 2.29 -4.35
CA VAL A 160 29.68 1.79 -4.67
C VAL A 160 29.89 1.78 -6.18
N TYR A 161 28.92 1.31 -6.96
CA TYR A 161 28.96 1.35 -8.41
C TYR A 161 29.09 2.80 -8.93
N GLY A 162 28.29 3.73 -8.42
CA GLY A 162 28.36 5.14 -8.80
C GLY A 162 29.69 5.80 -8.45
N ALA A 163 30.26 5.47 -7.27
CA ALA A 163 31.56 5.93 -6.85
C ALA A 163 32.68 5.38 -7.77
N TRP A 164 32.63 4.09 -8.10
CA TRP A 164 33.56 3.45 -9.05
C TRP A 164 33.48 4.10 -10.43
N TRP A 165 32.28 4.30 -10.96
CA TRP A 165 32.05 4.93 -12.26
C TRP A 165 32.62 6.36 -12.31
N LEU A 166 32.34 7.19 -11.28
CA LEU A 166 32.85 8.56 -11.19
C LEU A 166 34.38 8.61 -11.05
N THR A 167 34.97 7.69 -10.27
CA THR A 167 36.40 7.61 -10.08
C THR A 167 37.12 7.29 -11.38
N ASN A 168 36.57 6.39 -12.18
CA ASN A 168 37.14 6.04 -13.49
C ASN A 168 37.03 7.19 -14.51
N ASN A 169 35.94 7.97 -14.47
CA ASN A 169 35.71 9.04 -15.43
C ASN A 169 36.32 10.40 -14.99
N ASN A 170 36.28 10.74 -13.68
CA ASN A 170 36.72 12.02 -13.12
C ASN A 170 37.29 11.87 -11.69
N PRO A 171 38.48 11.28 -11.51
CA PRO A 171 38.97 10.90 -10.16
C PRO A 171 39.14 12.11 -9.22
N LYS A 172 39.61 13.27 -9.75
CA LYS A 172 39.84 14.47 -8.92
C LYS A 172 38.56 15.09 -8.32
N THR A 173 37.42 14.84 -8.91
CA THR A 173 36.14 15.44 -8.49
C THR A 173 35.09 14.37 -8.09
N ALA A 174 35.45 13.10 -8.13
CA ALA A 174 34.53 11.96 -7.92
C ALA A 174 33.72 12.09 -6.63
N LEU A 175 34.38 12.26 -5.48
CA LEU A 175 33.72 12.39 -4.19
C LEU A 175 32.79 13.60 -4.13
N ARG A 176 33.25 14.75 -4.62
CA ARG A 176 32.46 15.98 -4.65
C ARG A 176 31.20 15.82 -5.50
N ASN A 177 31.34 15.26 -6.70
CA ASN A 177 30.23 15.04 -7.62
C ASN A 177 29.26 14.00 -7.06
N LEU A 178 29.78 12.95 -6.42
CA LEU A 178 28.95 11.94 -5.77
C LEU A 178 28.07 12.58 -4.68
N ILE A 179 28.68 13.30 -3.73
CA ILE A 179 27.95 13.93 -2.62
C ILE A 179 26.98 15.00 -3.11
N TYR A 180 27.38 15.81 -4.09
CA TYR A 180 26.49 16.78 -4.71
C TYR A 180 25.23 16.12 -5.29
N ASN A 181 25.40 15.10 -6.12
CA ASN A 181 24.28 14.41 -6.76
C ASN A 181 23.43 13.60 -5.78
N LEU A 182 24.01 12.98 -4.76
CA LEU A 182 23.23 12.19 -3.81
C LEU A 182 22.53 13.02 -2.75
N PHE A 183 23.09 14.19 -2.36
CA PHE A 183 22.56 14.97 -1.23
C PHE A 183 22.02 16.36 -1.59
N TYR A 184 22.63 17.11 -2.53
CA TYR A 184 22.24 18.50 -2.78
C TYR A 184 21.40 18.72 -4.03
N ASN A 185 21.42 17.80 -4.98
CA ASN A 185 20.71 17.92 -6.24
C ASN A 185 19.25 17.51 -6.09
N LEU A 186 18.31 18.41 -6.42
CA LEU A 186 16.86 18.11 -6.35
C LEU A 186 16.37 17.13 -7.43
N ASN A 187 17.12 16.98 -8.51
CA ASN A 187 16.76 16.08 -9.60
C ASN A 187 17.36 14.67 -9.43
N CYS A 188 18.25 14.51 -8.46
CA CYS A 188 18.95 13.27 -8.16
C CYS A 188 19.06 13.05 -6.65
N GLY A 189 19.33 11.82 -6.23
CA GLY A 189 19.62 11.51 -4.83
C GLY A 189 18.42 11.65 -3.90
N ILE A 190 18.70 12.01 -2.65
CA ILE A 190 17.73 12.04 -1.55
C ILE A 190 16.51 12.91 -1.88
N PHE A 191 16.69 14.06 -2.52
CA PHE A 191 15.63 15.04 -2.77
C PHE A 191 14.96 14.90 -4.14
N SER A 192 15.19 13.81 -4.85
CA SER A 192 14.55 13.52 -6.14
C SER A 192 13.05 13.25 -6.03
N SER A 193 12.41 12.95 -7.16
CA SER A 193 10.94 12.75 -7.25
C SER A 193 10.32 11.91 -6.13
N PRO A 194 10.90 10.78 -5.66
CA PRO A 194 10.27 9.98 -4.61
C PRO A 194 10.01 10.75 -3.31
N ILE A 195 10.96 11.56 -2.85
CA ILE A 195 10.78 12.32 -1.63
C ILE A 195 9.87 13.54 -1.85
N THR A 196 9.90 14.13 -3.04
CA THR A 196 9.00 15.22 -3.44
C THR A 196 7.54 14.77 -3.37
N VAL A 197 7.24 13.62 -3.94
CA VAL A 197 5.91 12.99 -3.90
C VAL A 197 5.51 12.65 -2.48
N CYS A 198 6.44 12.10 -1.69
CA CYS A 198 6.19 11.75 -0.30
C CYS A 198 5.79 12.99 0.52
N ALA A 199 6.54 14.08 0.41
CA ALA A 199 6.29 15.33 1.12
C ALA A 199 5.05 16.08 0.63
N SER A 200 4.65 15.88 -0.64
CA SER A 200 3.53 16.62 -1.23
C SER A 200 2.17 15.99 -0.94
N PHE A 201 2.07 14.66 -0.94
CA PHE A 201 0.77 14.00 -0.78
C PHE A 201 0.80 12.62 -0.14
N ILE A 202 1.85 11.79 -0.25
CA ILE A 202 1.82 10.44 0.36
C ILE A 202 1.59 10.53 1.88
N VAL A 203 2.27 11.45 2.56
CA VAL A 203 2.10 11.65 4.01
C VAL A 203 0.66 12.03 4.35
N LEU A 204 0.01 12.86 3.52
CA LEU A 204 -1.39 13.27 3.73
C LEU A 204 -2.36 12.09 3.58
N PHE A 205 -2.11 11.20 2.61
CA PHE A 205 -2.91 9.98 2.45
C PHE A 205 -2.71 8.99 3.60
N ILE A 206 -1.50 8.88 4.14
CA ILE A 206 -1.22 8.07 5.33
C ILE A 206 -1.95 8.64 6.56
N ILE A 207 -1.96 9.97 6.72
CA ILE A 207 -2.73 10.65 7.77
C ILE A 207 -4.23 10.39 7.57
N LEU A 208 -4.75 10.52 6.34
CA LEU A 208 -6.15 10.20 6.02
C LEU A 208 -6.50 8.76 6.39
N GLY A 209 -5.65 7.80 6.00
CA GLY A 209 -5.84 6.38 6.35
C GLY A 209 -5.93 6.17 7.87
N SER A 210 -5.05 6.83 8.64
CA SER A 210 -5.08 6.76 10.10
C SER A 210 -6.37 7.39 10.69
N PHE A 211 -6.89 8.46 10.12
CA PHE A 211 -8.18 9.01 10.53
C PHE A 211 -9.32 8.07 10.22
N LEU A 212 -9.37 7.52 9.00
CA LEU A 212 -10.41 6.57 8.59
C LEU A 212 -10.43 5.33 9.51
N GLU A 213 -9.27 4.79 9.85
CA GLU A 213 -9.16 3.68 10.82
C GLU A 213 -9.82 4.03 12.16
N LYS A 214 -9.58 5.24 12.70
CA LYS A 214 -10.15 5.69 13.98
C LYS A 214 -11.66 5.97 13.92
N THR A 215 -12.25 6.17 12.74
CA THR A 215 -13.71 6.30 12.59
C THR A 215 -14.46 4.99 12.77
N GLY A 216 -13.76 3.85 12.75
CA GLY A 216 -14.36 2.52 12.81
C GLY A 216 -14.86 2.00 11.45
N ILE A 217 -14.38 2.57 10.35
CA ILE A 217 -14.72 2.12 8.98
C ILE A 217 -14.31 0.66 8.73
N GLY A 218 -13.24 0.18 9.36
CA GLY A 218 -12.80 -1.22 9.24
C GLY A 218 -13.86 -2.20 9.73
N THR A 219 -14.45 -1.99 10.92
CA THR A 219 -15.55 -2.83 11.42
C THR A 219 -16.77 -2.77 10.51
N PHE A 220 -17.11 -1.60 10.00
CA PHE A 220 -18.17 -1.43 9.01
C PHE A 220 -17.90 -2.24 7.73
N PHE A 221 -16.66 -2.28 7.24
CA PHE A 221 -16.29 -3.08 6.07
C PHE A 221 -16.38 -4.58 6.31
N VAL A 222 -15.98 -5.07 7.48
CA VAL A 222 -16.17 -6.48 7.86
C VAL A 222 -17.66 -6.82 7.92
N ASP A 223 -18.50 -5.98 8.53
CA ASP A 223 -19.96 -6.17 8.59
C ASP A 223 -20.60 -6.13 7.20
N LEU A 224 -20.13 -5.23 6.32
CA LEU A 224 -20.58 -5.12 4.94
C LEU A 224 -20.22 -6.38 4.16
N ALA A 225 -18.99 -6.86 4.28
CA ALA A 225 -18.54 -8.11 3.67
C ALA A 225 -19.32 -9.32 4.19
N ASN A 226 -19.62 -9.36 5.50
CA ASN A 226 -20.49 -10.39 6.10
C ASN A 226 -21.90 -10.38 5.50
N SER A 227 -22.48 -9.20 5.29
CA SER A 227 -23.81 -9.07 4.71
C SER A 227 -23.90 -9.58 3.27
N ILE A 228 -22.79 -9.53 2.51
CA ILE A 228 -22.71 -9.95 1.10
C ILE A 228 -22.38 -11.44 0.98
N ALA A 229 -21.37 -11.92 1.71
CA ALA A 229 -20.78 -13.23 1.46
C ALA A 229 -20.87 -14.20 2.66
N GLY A 230 -21.23 -13.74 3.85
CA GLY A 230 -21.17 -14.52 5.09
C GLY A 230 -21.99 -15.82 5.06
N ALA A 231 -23.18 -15.83 4.45
CA ALA A 231 -24.06 -17.01 4.35
C ALA A 231 -23.59 -18.03 3.29
N SER A 232 -22.65 -17.66 2.42
CA SER A 232 -22.24 -18.54 1.31
C SER A 232 -21.29 -19.64 1.77
N VAL A 233 -21.11 -20.69 0.94
CA VAL A 233 -20.13 -21.74 1.19
C VAL A 233 -18.73 -21.14 1.40
N GLY A 234 -18.07 -21.45 2.52
CA GLY A 234 -16.81 -20.87 2.88
C GLY A 234 -16.87 -19.37 3.25
N GLY A 235 -18.05 -18.90 3.69
CA GLY A 235 -18.38 -17.50 3.96
C GLY A 235 -17.29 -16.70 4.66
N PRO A 236 -16.78 -17.12 5.83
CA PRO A 236 -15.78 -16.35 6.57
C PRO A 236 -14.51 -16.02 5.78
N ALA A 237 -14.04 -16.92 4.91
CA ALA A 237 -12.87 -16.65 4.08
C ALA A 237 -13.19 -15.70 2.91
N LYS A 238 -14.42 -15.75 2.37
CA LYS A 238 -14.87 -14.77 1.37
C LYS A 238 -15.07 -13.39 1.99
N VAL A 239 -15.55 -13.34 3.24
CA VAL A 239 -15.64 -12.11 4.03
C VAL A 239 -14.25 -11.50 4.20
N ALA A 240 -13.23 -12.29 4.54
CA ALA A 240 -11.86 -11.82 4.63
C ALA A 240 -11.39 -11.21 3.30
N VAL A 241 -11.67 -11.84 2.16
CA VAL A 241 -11.29 -11.31 0.83
C VAL A 241 -11.95 -9.98 0.54
N ILE A 242 -13.27 -9.85 0.80
CA ILE A 242 -14.01 -8.61 0.51
C ILE A 242 -13.64 -7.51 1.51
N SER A 243 -13.53 -7.81 2.81
CA SER A 243 -13.16 -6.80 3.82
C SER A 243 -11.76 -6.27 3.59
N SER A 244 -10.77 -7.14 3.29
CA SER A 244 -9.40 -6.70 2.97
C SER A 244 -9.32 -5.90 1.69
N ALA A 245 -10.17 -6.19 0.68
CA ALA A 245 -10.28 -5.35 -0.52
C ALA A 245 -10.77 -3.94 -0.17
N LEU A 246 -11.80 -3.84 0.67
CA LEU A 246 -12.35 -2.56 1.12
C LEU A 246 -11.39 -1.80 2.04
N GLU A 247 -10.71 -2.49 2.95
CA GLU A 247 -9.67 -1.88 3.81
C GLU A 247 -8.47 -1.40 3.00
N GLY A 248 -8.09 -2.14 1.96
CA GLY A 248 -7.05 -1.75 1.02
C GLY A 248 -7.31 -0.41 0.34
N MET A 249 -8.58 -0.02 0.18
CA MET A 249 -8.95 1.28 -0.38
C MET A 249 -8.37 2.47 0.40
N TYR A 250 -7.98 2.30 1.66
CA TYR A 250 -7.43 3.38 2.47
C TYR A 250 -6.12 3.06 3.19
N SER A 251 -5.80 1.79 3.46
CA SER A 251 -4.62 1.42 4.26
C SER A 251 -3.31 1.48 3.46
N GLY A 252 -3.33 1.06 2.20
CA GLY A 252 -2.16 1.06 1.31
C GLY A 252 -0.97 0.18 1.75
N SER A 253 -1.11 -0.60 2.83
CA SER A 253 -0.07 -1.47 3.38
C SER A 253 -0.58 -2.90 3.57
N SER A 254 0.07 -3.87 2.93
CA SER A 254 -0.27 -5.30 3.02
C SER A 254 -0.18 -5.83 4.45
N VAL A 255 0.87 -5.47 5.17
CA VAL A 255 1.11 -5.93 6.55
C VAL A 255 0.11 -5.32 7.51
N ALA A 256 -0.08 -3.99 7.45
CA ALA A 256 -1.05 -3.30 8.31
C ALA A 256 -2.47 -3.82 8.09
N ASN A 257 -2.86 -4.04 6.83
CA ASN A 257 -4.17 -4.60 6.47
C ASN A 257 -4.32 -6.04 6.98
N THR A 258 -3.30 -6.91 6.78
CA THR A 258 -3.30 -8.30 7.32
C THR A 258 -3.49 -8.34 8.83
N VAL A 259 -2.96 -7.37 9.53
CA VAL A 259 -3.09 -7.31 11.00
C VAL A 259 -4.43 -6.72 11.42
N GLY A 260 -4.89 -5.67 10.76
CA GLY A 260 -6.15 -5.00 11.04
C GLY A 260 -7.33 -5.95 10.92
N SER A 261 -7.68 -6.34 9.69
CA SER A 261 -8.77 -7.28 9.41
C SER A 261 -8.48 -8.70 9.89
N GLY A 262 -7.24 -9.16 9.75
CA GLY A 262 -6.84 -10.52 10.11
C GLY A 262 -7.00 -10.84 11.59
N SER A 263 -6.90 -9.86 12.48
CA SER A 263 -7.20 -10.05 13.91
C SER A 263 -8.63 -10.56 14.18
N ILE A 264 -9.56 -10.27 13.28
CA ILE A 264 -10.98 -10.68 13.35
C ILE A 264 -11.24 -11.87 12.43
N THR A 265 -10.77 -11.80 11.19
CA THR A 265 -11.12 -12.75 10.14
C THR A 265 -10.40 -14.10 10.29
N ILE A 266 -9.10 -14.10 10.67
CA ILE A 266 -8.32 -15.34 10.84
C ILE A 266 -8.91 -16.24 11.94
N PRO A 267 -9.19 -15.75 13.17
CA PRO A 267 -9.87 -16.54 14.19
C PRO A 267 -11.24 -17.05 13.74
N THR A 268 -11.99 -16.24 12.99
CA THR A 268 -13.31 -16.63 12.47
C THR A 268 -13.21 -17.76 11.45
N MET A 269 -12.24 -17.70 10.52
CA MET A 269 -11.98 -18.78 9.56
C MET A 269 -11.55 -20.08 10.25
N LYS A 270 -10.70 -20.00 11.28
CA LYS A 270 -10.27 -21.16 12.06
C LYS A 270 -11.46 -21.82 12.77
N LYS A 271 -12.37 -21.05 13.35
CA LYS A 271 -13.57 -21.56 14.05
C LYS A 271 -14.49 -22.37 13.13
N VAL A 272 -14.60 -22.02 11.86
CA VAL A 272 -15.42 -22.77 10.89
C VAL A 272 -14.72 -23.95 10.24
N GLY A 273 -13.43 -24.20 10.56
CA GLY A 273 -12.71 -25.40 10.16
C GLY A 273 -11.64 -25.21 9.10
N TYR A 274 -11.26 -23.98 8.73
CA TYR A 274 -10.07 -23.74 7.89
C TYR A 274 -8.78 -24.03 8.67
N LYS A 275 -7.78 -24.59 7.97
CA LYS A 275 -6.45 -24.78 8.55
C LYS A 275 -5.82 -23.43 8.87
N PRO A 276 -5.05 -23.30 9.98
CA PRO A 276 -4.42 -22.03 10.37
C PRO A 276 -3.57 -21.41 9.26
N GLU A 277 -2.75 -22.21 8.56
CA GLU A 277 -1.92 -21.73 7.45
C GLU A 277 -2.75 -21.18 6.29
N PHE A 278 -3.91 -21.81 6.00
CA PHE A 278 -4.79 -21.36 4.93
C PHE A 278 -5.52 -20.09 5.32
N ALA A 279 -6.03 -19.98 6.54
CA ALA A 279 -6.70 -18.78 7.04
C ALA A 279 -5.76 -17.56 7.01
N ALA A 280 -4.52 -17.73 7.48
CA ALA A 280 -3.50 -16.70 7.41
C ALA A 280 -3.13 -16.34 5.97
N ALA A 281 -3.05 -17.33 5.09
CA ALA A 281 -2.69 -17.13 3.69
C ALA A 281 -3.78 -16.39 2.90
N VAL A 282 -5.07 -16.66 3.16
CA VAL A 282 -6.20 -15.93 2.56
C VAL A 282 -6.12 -14.46 2.93
N GLU A 283 -5.93 -14.17 4.20
CA GLU A 283 -5.85 -12.80 4.70
C GLU A 283 -4.64 -12.06 4.10
N ALA A 284 -3.45 -12.69 4.13
CA ALA A 284 -2.25 -12.09 3.57
C ALA A 284 -2.35 -11.83 2.06
N ALA A 285 -2.90 -12.79 1.29
CA ALA A 285 -3.12 -12.62 -0.14
C ALA A 285 -4.12 -11.50 -0.43
N ALA A 286 -5.26 -11.45 0.27
CA ALA A 286 -6.26 -10.42 0.10
C ALA A 286 -5.73 -9.03 0.49
N SER A 287 -5.03 -8.93 1.63
CA SER A 287 -4.42 -7.68 2.11
C SER A 287 -3.36 -7.13 1.16
N THR A 288 -2.59 -8.02 0.52
CA THR A 288 -1.61 -7.62 -0.51
C THR A 288 -2.30 -7.00 -1.73
N GLY A 289 -3.42 -7.56 -2.17
CA GLY A 289 -4.27 -6.98 -3.20
C GLY A 289 -4.84 -5.61 -2.85
N GLY A 290 -4.95 -5.28 -1.57
CA GLY A 290 -5.36 -3.95 -1.12
C GLY A 290 -4.48 -2.82 -1.65
N GLN A 291 -3.19 -3.07 -1.89
CA GLN A 291 -2.26 -2.07 -2.43
C GLN A 291 -2.56 -1.68 -3.89
N ILE A 292 -3.29 -2.51 -4.63
CA ILE A 292 -3.75 -2.21 -6.01
C ILE A 292 -5.22 -1.79 -6.05
N MET A 293 -5.91 -1.79 -4.92
CA MET A 293 -7.34 -1.45 -4.87
C MET A 293 -7.56 0.06 -4.84
N PRO A 294 -8.24 0.62 -5.87
CA PRO A 294 -8.62 2.04 -5.86
C PRO A 294 -9.54 2.40 -4.67
N PRO A 295 -9.58 3.69 -4.23
CA PRO A 295 -8.97 4.86 -4.86
C PRO A 295 -7.59 5.24 -4.33
N ILE A 296 -7.13 4.79 -3.12
CA ILE A 296 -5.87 5.26 -2.57
C ILE A 296 -4.71 4.40 -3.10
N MET A 297 -4.91 3.09 -3.18
CA MET A 297 -3.87 2.16 -3.59
C MET A 297 -2.66 2.21 -2.62
N GLY A 298 -1.53 1.65 -2.96
CA GLY A 298 -0.30 1.86 -2.19
C GLY A 298 0.40 3.17 -2.56
N ALA A 299 1.28 3.66 -1.70
CA ALA A 299 2.06 4.89 -1.94
C ALA A 299 2.87 4.85 -3.28
N ALA A 300 3.18 3.68 -3.79
CA ALA A 300 3.84 3.49 -5.08
C ALA A 300 3.02 3.98 -6.29
N ALA A 301 1.68 3.95 -6.22
CA ALA A 301 0.84 4.45 -7.30
C ALA A 301 0.95 5.97 -7.49
N PHE A 302 1.19 6.71 -6.41
CA PHE A 302 1.48 8.15 -6.50
C PHE A 302 2.84 8.42 -7.14
N LEU A 303 3.84 7.59 -6.82
CA LEU A 303 5.15 7.66 -7.47
C LEU A 303 5.05 7.32 -8.95
N MET A 304 4.13 6.40 -9.32
CA MET A 304 3.84 6.09 -10.72
C MET A 304 3.31 7.33 -11.45
N ALA A 305 2.38 8.06 -10.87
CA ALA A 305 1.85 9.29 -11.48
C ALA A 305 2.95 10.32 -11.74
N GLU A 306 3.85 10.52 -10.78
CA GLU A 306 4.96 11.46 -10.91
C GLU A 306 5.99 11.02 -11.95
N ILE A 307 6.42 9.74 -11.91
CA ILE A 307 7.45 9.22 -12.81
C ILE A 307 6.96 9.15 -14.25
N THR A 308 5.67 8.78 -14.45
CA THR A 308 5.09 8.63 -15.80
C THR A 308 4.51 9.93 -16.36
N GLY A 309 4.21 10.91 -15.51
CA GLY A 309 3.46 12.12 -15.89
C GLY A 309 1.97 11.86 -16.16
N ILE A 310 1.47 10.63 -15.92
CA ILE A 310 0.06 10.27 -16.10
C ILE A 310 -0.72 10.77 -14.88
N PRO A 311 -1.85 11.48 -15.08
CA PRO A 311 -2.69 11.92 -13.95
C PRO A 311 -3.09 10.75 -13.05
N TYR A 312 -3.00 10.94 -11.73
CA TYR A 312 -3.31 9.87 -10.77
C TYR A 312 -4.72 9.31 -10.94
N ALA A 313 -5.71 10.15 -11.27
CA ALA A 313 -7.08 9.71 -11.55
C ALA A 313 -7.16 8.69 -12.69
N SER A 314 -6.34 8.86 -13.73
CA SER A 314 -6.27 7.91 -14.86
C SER A 314 -5.66 6.57 -14.42
N ILE A 315 -4.65 6.59 -13.55
CA ILE A 315 -4.04 5.37 -12.97
C ILE A 315 -5.07 4.63 -12.10
N VAL A 316 -5.84 5.37 -11.30
CA VAL A 316 -6.94 4.82 -10.46
C VAL A 316 -7.95 4.09 -11.32
N VAL A 317 -8.41 4.71 -12.42
CA VAL A 317 -9.36 4.09 -13.34
C VAL A 317 -8.76 2.83 -13.99
N ALA A 318 -7.53 2.91 -14.46
CA ALA A 318 -6.83 1.79 -15.08
C ALA A 318 -6.64 0.59 -14.12
N ALA A 319 -6.50 0.84 -12.82
CA ALA A 319 -6.32 -0.19 -11.82
C ALA A 319 -7.62 -0.97 -11.47
N ILE A 320 -8.82 -0.44 -11.81
CA ILE A 320 -10.09 -1.04 -11.39
C ILE A 320 -10.25 -2.47 -11.89
N LEU A 321 -10.10 -2.71 -13.19
CA LEU A 321 -10.33 -4.03 -13.78
C LEU A 321 -9.28 -5.05 -13.31
N PRO A 322 -7.97 -4.75 -13.31
CA PRO A 322 -6.97 -5.62 -12.74
C PRO A 322 -7.22 -5.96 -11.25
N ALA A 323 -7.64 -4.98 -10.44
CA ALA A 323 -7.96 -5.23 -9.03
C ALA A 323 -9.17 -6.15 -8.89
N VAL A 324 -10.24 -5.93 -9.66
CA VAL A 324 -11.43 -6.82 -9.66
C VAL A 324 -11.04 -8.24 -10.03
N LEU A 325 -10.19 -8.43 -11.04
CA LEU A 325 -9.71 -9.76 -11.44
C LEU A 325 -8.88 -10.41 -10.33
N TYR A 326 -8.00 -9.65 -9.67
CA TYR A 326 -7.18 -10.14 -8.56
C TYR A 326 -8.04 -10.72 -7.42
N PHE A 327 -8.98 -9.92 -6.93
CA PHE A 327 -9.87 -10.36 -5.84
C PHE A 327 -10.82 -11.47 -6.28
N THR A 328 -11.27 -11.47 -7.54
CA THR A 328 -12.06 -12.58 -8.10
C THR A 328 -11.27 -13.87 -8.11
N GLY A 329 -9.99 -13.85 -8.46
CA GLY A 329 -9.11 -15.02 -8.42
C GLY A 329 -9.02 -15.64 -7.02
N ILE A 330 -8.74 -14.83 -6.00
CA ILE A 330 -8.69 -15.28 -4.60
C ILE A 330 -10.06 -15.79 -4.14
N PHE A 331 -11.13 -15.06 -4.45
CA PHE A 331 -12.50 -15.43 -4.09
C PHE A 331 -12.90 -16.80 -4.65
N LEU A 332 -12.53 -17.08 -5.90
CA LEU A 332 -12.77 -18.40 -6.53
C LEU A 332 -11.94 -19.50 -5.88
N MET A 333 -10.67 -19.25 -5.57
CA MET A 333 -9.82 -20.21 -4.85
C MET A 333 -10.41 -20.57 -3.48
N VAL A 334 -10.84 -19.57 -2.73
CA VAL A 334 -11.48 -19.75 -1.42
C VAL A 334 -12.83 -20.49 -1.56
N HIS A 335 -13.59 -20.19 -2.62
CA HIS A 335 -14.88 -20.85 -2.87
C HIS A 335 -14.71 -22.36 -3.11
N PHE A 336 -13.77 -22.75 -3.99
CA PHE A 336 -13.53 -24.15 -4.28
C PHE A 336 -12.89 -24.88 -3.09
N GLU A 337 -12.02 -24.24 -2.32
CA GLU A 337 -11.48 -24.81 -1.09
C GLU A 337 -12.57 -25.01 -0.03
N GLY A 338 -13.49 -24.04 0.15
CA GLY A 338 -14.64 -24.16 1.04
C GLY A 338 -15.55 -25.33 0.64
N LYS A 339 -15.79 -25.53 -0.67
CA LYS A 339 -16.50 -26.70 -1.18
C LYS A 339 -15.74 -28.00 -0.91
N ARG A 340 -14.43 -28.03 -1.12
CA ARG A 340 -13.57 -29.21 -0.88
C ARG A 340 -13.65 -29.68 0.56
N LEU A 341 -13.70 -28.72 1.50
CA LEU A 341 -13.77 -29.00 2.93
C LEU A 341 -15.21 -29.19 3.44
N GLY A 342 -16.24 -29.02 2.60
CA GLY A 342 -17.64 -29.12 2.98
C GLY A 342 -18.11 -28.05 3.96
N LEU A 343 -17.45 -26.88 3.97
CA LEU A 343 -17.73 -25.82 4.93
C LEU A 343 -19.04 -25.10 4.61
N LYS A 344 -19.83 -24.87 5.65
CA LYS A 344 -21.07 -24.09 5.57
C LYS A 344 -20.78 -22.61 5.82
N GLY A 345 -21.66 -21.73 5.34
CA GLY A 345 -21.65 -20.32 5.68
C GLY A 345 -22.05 -20.04 7.13
N LEU A 346 -21.97 -18.80 7.55
CA LEU A 346 -22.45 -18.34 8.85
C LEU A 346 -23.98 -18.45 8.93
N PRO A 347 -24.53 -18.69 10.14
CA PRO A 347 -26.00 -18.68 10.36
C PRO A 347 -26.61 -17.35 9.91
N LYS A 348 -27.74 -17.39 9.21
CA LYS A 348 -28.40 -16.18 8.68
C LYS A 348 -28.73 -15.15 9.77
N ASP A 349 -29.04 -15.61 10.98
CA ASP A 349 -29.38 -14.76 12.13
C ASP A 349 -28.20 -13.95 12.67
N SER A 350 -26.95 -14.37 12.37
CA SER A 350 -25.72 -13.65 12.74
C SER A 350 -25.25 -12.65 11.69
N ILE A 351 -25.95 -12.56 10.54
CA ILE A 351 -25.53 -11.73 9.40
C ILE A 351 -26.30 -10.41 9.41
N PRO A 352 -25.59 -9.26 9.39
CA PRO A 352 -26.26 -7.95 9.32
C PRO A 352 -27.00 -7.77 7.98
N HIS A 353 -28.19 -7.16 8.03
CA HIS A 353 -28.94 -6.81 6.82
C HIS A 353 -28.24 -5.67 6.07
N PHE A 354 -27.89 -5.90 4.81
CA PHE A 354 -27.15 -5.00 3.94
C PHE A 354 -27.71 -3.57 3.92
N PHE A 355 -28.98 -3.39 3.56
CA PHE A 355 -29.59 -2.05 3.46
C PHE A 355 -29.72 -1.34 4.81
N ARG A 356 -30.00 -2.09 5.90
CA ARG A 356 -30.06 -1.53 7.25
C ARG A 356 -28.67 -1.08 7.73
N LEU A 357 -27.63 -1.86 7.43
CA LEU A 357 -26.24 -1.52 7.74
C LEU A 357 -25.80 -0.29 6.96
N LEU A 358 -26.10 -0.22 5.66
CA LEU A 358 -25.76 0.92 4.81
C LEU A 358 -26.49 2.19 5.27
N ALA A 359 -27.77 2.11 5.60
CA ALA A 359 -28.51 3.25 6.14
C ALA A 359 -27.99 3.73 7.50
N LYS A 360 -27.50 2.81 8.35
CA LYS A 360 -27.00 3.14 9.70
C LYS A 360 -25.59 3.69 9.69
N SER A 361 -24.70 3.14 8.87
CA SER A 361 -23.24 3.37 8.94
C SER A 361 -22.62 3.76 7.60
N GLY A 362 -23.40 3.84 6.51
CA GLY A 362 -22.91 4.18 5.16
C GLY A 362 -22.32 5.59 5.06
N TYR A 363 -22.67 6.49 5.97
CA TYR A 363 -22.06 7.83 6.04
C TYR A 363 -20.54 7.79 6.26
N LEU A 364 -19.98 6.69 6.79
CA LEU A 364 -18.54 6.47 6.94
C LEU A 364 -17.80 6.40 5.59
N LEU A 365 -18.52 6.16 4.48
CA LEU A 365 -17.95 6.16 3.14
C LEU A 365 -17.78 7.58 2.55
N ILE A 366 -18.43 8.60 3.12
CA ILE A 366 -18.44 9.97 2.58
C ILE A 366 -17.01 10.50 2.35
N PRO A 367 -16.03 10.35 3.26
CA PRO A 367 -14.66 10.84 3.02
C PRO A 367 -14.00 10.21 1.79
N VAL A 368 -14.26 8.91 1.56
CA VAL A 368 -13.73 8.18 0.39
C VAL A 368 -14.41 8.68 -0.88
N VAL A 369 -15.72 8.91 -0.87
CA VAL A 369 -16.47 9.48 -1.99
C VAL A 369 -15.99 10.90 -2.30
N ILE A 370 -15.84 11.75 -1.29
CA ILE A 370 -15.31 13.11 -1.44
C ILE A 370 -13.90 13.09 -2.03
N LEU A 371 -13.04 12.17 -1.56
CA LEU A 371 -11.71 11.97 -2.12
C LEU A 371 -11.78 11.76 -3.63
N VAL A 372 -12.58 10.78 -4.08
CA VAL A 372 -12.72 10.44 -5.51
C VAL A 372 -13.25 11.61 -6.32
N ILE A 373 -14.24 12.33 -5.81
CA ILE A 373 -14.79 13.51 -6.49
C ILE A 373 -13.73 14.61 -6.59
N CYS A 374 -13.06 14.94 -5.47
CA CYS A 374 -12.06 16.01 -5.43
C CYS A 374 -10.85 15.73 -6.32
N MET A 375 -10.46 14.46 -6.51
CA MET A 375 -9.34 14.10 -7.39
C MET A 375 -9.54 14.46 -8.86
N ASN A 376 -10.78 14.73 -9.29
CA ASN A 376 -11.07 15.21 -10.64
C ASN A 376 -10.90 16.74 -10.80
N TYR A 377 -10.89 17.48 -9.69
CA TYR A 377 -10.88 18.94 -9.72
C TYR A 377 -9.64 19.56 -9.04
N TYR A 378 -8.98 18.81 -8.15
CA TYR A 378 -7.88 19.29 -7.31
C TYR A 378 -6.68 18.35 -7.38
N THR A 379 -5.55 18.82 -6.87
CA THR A 379 -4.37 17.98 -6.68
C THR A 379 -4.64 16.86 -5.68
N ALA A 380 -3.90 15.75 -5.79
CA ALA A 380 -4.03 14.61 -4.88
C ALA A 380 -3.88 15.02 -3.40
N GLY A 381 -2.94 15.91 -3.07
CA GLY A 381 -2.74 16.40 -1.71
C GLY A 381 -3.95 17.20 -1.18
N MET A 382 -4.50 18.10 -1.99
CA MET A 382 -5.70 18.86 -1.63
C MET A 382 -6.90 17.94 -1.44
N SER A 383 -7.07 16.96 -2.32
CA SER A 383 -8.14 15.96 -2.23
C SER A 383 -8.07 15.14 -0.94
N ALA A 384 -6.85 14.74 -0.53
CA ALA A 384 -6.64 14.08 0.76
C ALA A 384 -7.02 14.97 1.94
N CYS A 385 -6.70 16.27 1.88
CA CYS A 385 -7.08 17.24 2.91
C CYS A 385 -8.60 17.43 3.01
N PHE A 386 -9.31 17.51 1.87
CA PHE A 386 -10.77 17.50 1.88
C PHE A 386 -11.33 16.23 2.53
N ALA A 387 -10.78 15.07 2.20
CA ALA A 387 -11.22 13.80 2.80
C ALA A 387 -10.95 13.75 4.31
N ILE A 388 -9.82 14.28 4.79
CA ILE A 388 -9.54 14.44 6.23
C ILE A 388 -10.57 15.37 6.88
N LEU A 389 -10.85 16.53 6.27
CA LEU A 389 -11.87 17.46 6.78
C LEU A 389 -13.23 16.77 6.91
N PHE A 390 -13.67 16.05 5.88
CA PHE A 390 -14.94 15.33 5.91
C PHE A 390 -14.93 14.15 6.91
N SER A 391 -13.80 13.50 7.14
CA SER A 391 -13.65 12.50 8.22
C SER A 391 -13.88 13.15 9.59
N LEU A 392 -13.35 14.36 9.82
CA LEU A 392 -13.58 15.13 11.05
C LEU A 392 -15.03 15.58 11.18
N ILE A 393 -15.64 16.10 10.10
CA ILE A 393 -17.04 16.56 10.09
C ILE A 393 -17.99 15.39 10.42
N ILE A 394 -17.80 14.23 9.77
CA ILE A 394 -18.64 13.05 9.98
C ILE A 394 -18.49 12.52 11.40
N SER A 395 -17.30 12.61 11.96
CA SER A 395 -17.05 12.18 13.33
C SER A 395 -17.85 12.96 14.38
N LEU A 396 -18.31 14.16 14.05
CA LEU A 396 -19.18 14.99 14.90
C LEU A 396 -20.63 14.48 14.91
N ILE A 397 -21.02 13.61 13.97
CA ILE A 397 -22.34 12.95 13.97
C ILE A 397 -22.37 12.01 15.18
N GLY A 398 -23.06 12.43 16.24
CA GLY A 398 -23.11 11.73 17.50
C GLY A 398 -23.80 10.36 17.40
N ARG A 399 -23.41 9.43 18.28
CA ARG A 399 -24.08 8.12 18.42
C ARG A 399 -25.43 8.22 19.12
N ASP A 400 -25.68 9.29 19.88
CA ASP A 400 -26.91 9.52 20.66
C ASP A 400 -27.97 10.21 19.80
N LYS A 401 -28.98 9.46 19.40
CA LYS A 401 -30.10 9.93 18.57
C LYS A 401 -31.04 10.93 19.26
N HIS A 402 -30.87 11.18 20.55
CA HIS A 402 -31.78 12.02 21.32
C HIS A 402 -31.52 13.52 21.21
N ASP A 403 -30.36 13.95 20.69
CA ASP A 403 -30.01 15.36 20.54
C ASP A 403 -29.80 15.73 19.06
N LEU A 404 -30.92 15.89 18.36
CA LEU A 404 -30.93 16.17 16.91
C LEU A 404 -30.18 17.46 16.56
N VAL A 405 -30.27 18.47 17.43
CA VAL A 405 -29.59 19.74 17.25
C VAL A 405 -28.07 19.58 17.31
N ARG A 406 -27.56 18.76 18.21
CA ARG A 406 -26.11 18.47 18.29
C ARG A 406 -25.64 17.52 17.17
N THR A 407 -26.47 16.55 16.82
CA THR A 407 -26.12 15.54 15.80
C THR A 407 -26.07 16.14 14.40
N ILE A 408 -26.90 17.14 14.08
CA ILE A 408 -26.93 17.78 12.75
C ILE A 408 -26.24 19.15 12.80
N GLY A 409 -26.45 19.93 13.87
CA GLY A 409 -25.95 21.31 13.94
C GLY A 409 -24.43 21.41 14.03
N LEU A 410 -23.76 20.57 14.84
CA LEU A 410 -22.31 20.62 14.99
C LEU A 410 -21.53 20.30 13.71
N PRO A 411 -21.89 19.29 12.90
CA PRO A 411 -21.24 19.03 11.61
C PRO A 411 -21.43 20.16 10.58
N LEU A 412 -22.52 20.92 10.67
CA LEU A 412 -22.79 22.04 9.76
C LEU A 412 -21.89 23.24 10.01
N ILE A 413 -21.36 23.43 11.23
CA ILE A 413 -20.50 24.57 11.55
C ILE A 413 -19.21 24.60 10.70
N PRO A 414 -18.35 23.56 10.70
CA PRO A 414 -17.14 23.57 9.87
C PRO A 414 -17.46 23.61 8.38
N LEU A 415 -18.58 23.01 7.94
CA LEU A 415 -19.04 23.08 6.56
C LEU A 415 -19.45 24.53 6.18
N ALA A 416 -20.19 25.20 7.03
CA ALA A 416 -20.57 26.60 6.82
C ALA A 416 -19.33 27.50 6.78
N VAL A 417 -18.36 27.28 7.69
CA VAL A 417 -17.09 28.00 7.70
C VAL A 417 -16.35 27.81 6.39
N LEU A 418 -16.27 26.58 5.88
CA LEU A 418 -15.64 26.28 4.59
C LEU A 418 -16.31 27.08 3.46
N VAL A 419 -17.64 27.04 3.37
CA VAL A 419 -18.40 27.71 2.30
C VAL A 419 -18.25 29.22 2.42
N VAL A 420 -18.35 29.81 3.62
CA VAL A 420 -18.21 31.25 3.84
C VAL A 420 -16.82 31.74 3.49
N LEU A 421 -15.77 31.07 3.97
CA LEU A 421 -14.38 31.45 3.67
C LEU A 421 -14.07 31.34 2.18
N TRP A 422 -14.52 30.29 1.54
CA TRP A 422 -14.20 30.01 0.14
C TRP A 422 -15.06 30.84 -0.83
N GLN A 423 -16.40 30.90 -0.64
CA GLN A 423 -17.32 31.51 -1.60
C GLN A 423 -17.61 32.99 -1.30
N VAL A 424 -17.73 33.39 -0.02
CA VAL A 424 -18.11 34.73 0.37
C VAL A 424 -16.88 35.65 0.57
N ILE A 425 -15.90 35.16 1.35
CA ILE A 425 -14.68 35.93 1.65
C ILE A 425 -13.62 35.74 0.55
N LYS A 426 -13.75 34.69 -0.29
CA LYS A 426 -12.84 34.35 -1.40
C LYS A 426 -11.38 34.13 -0.96
N ILE A 427 -11.20 33.55 0.21
CA ILE A 427 -9.88 33.11 0.67
C ILE A 427 -9.43 31.90 -0.16
N ASP A 428 -8.13 31.74 -0.30
CA ASP A 428 -7.52 30.55 -0.92
C ASP A 428 -8.10 29.25 -0.36
N THR A 429 -8.39 28.31 -1.27
CA THR A 429 -9.05 27.03 -0.95
C THR A 429 -8.30 26.25 0.13
N GLY A 430 -6.97 26.23 0.07
CA GLY A 430 -6.15 25.52 1.06
C GLY A 430 -6.31 26.10 2.47
N THR A 431 -6.24 27.41 2.58
CA THR A 431 -6.45 28.12 3.85
C THR A 431 -7.88 27.92 4.38
N ALA A 432 -8.91 27.95 3.51
CA ALA A 432 -10.29 27.70 3.90
C ALA A 432 -10.48 26.29 4.45
N VAL A 433 -9.91 25.27 3.81
CA VAL A 433 -9.92 23.87 4.26
C VAL A 433 -9.20 23.72 5.60
N PHE A 434 -8.03 24.34 5.76
CA PHE A 434 -7.27 24.29 7.02
C PHE A 434 -8.03 24.89 8.19
N VAL A 435 -8.59 26.10 8.02
CA VAL A 435 -9.39 26.76 9.06
C VAL A 435 -10.62 25.91 9.42
N SER A 436 -11.29 25.34 8.43
CA SER A 436 -12.44 24.46 8.64
C SER A 436 -12.06 23.17 9.40
N MET A 437 -10.87 22.60 9.17
CA MET A 437 -10.34 21.47 9.95
C MET A 437 -10.14 21.87 11.43
N VAL A 438 -9.55 23.04 11.68
CA VAL A 438 -9.36 23.56 13.04
C VAL A 438 -10.71 23.74 13.74
N VAL A 439 -11.70 24.33 13.05
CA VAL A 439 -13.06 24.48 13.58
C VAL A 439 -13.70 23.12 13.87
N ALA A 440 -13.55 22.12 12.99
CA ALA A 440 -14.08 20.77 13.24
C ALA A 440 -13.44 20.13 14.48
N VAL A 441 -12.14 20.29 14.68
CA VAL A 441 -11.45 19.84 15.89
C VAL A 441 -11.97 20.58 17.13
N LEU A 442 -12.15 21.91 17.06
CA LEU A 442 -12.73 22.67 18.18
C LEU A 442 -14.16 22.23 18.51
N CYS A 443 -14.99 21.95 17.50
CA CYS A 443 -16.33 21.40 17.69
C CYS A 443 -16.29 20.03 18.39
N SER A 444 -15.25 19.21 18.17
CA SER A 444 -15.10 17.91 18.83
C SER A 444 -14.92 18.00 20.36
N PHE A 445 -14.45 19.15 20.88
CA PHE A 445 -14.39 19.39 22.32
C PHE A 445 -15.77 19.71 22.93
N LEU A 446 -16.71 20.18 22.11
CA LEU A 446 -18.05 20.57 22.56
C LEU A 446 -19.01 19.37 22.68
N THR A 447 -18.65 18.22 22.11
CA THR A 447 -19.50 17.02 22.13
C THR A 447 -18.78 15.82 22.73
N ARG A 448 -19.42 15.20 23.74
CA ARG A 448 -18.91 13.95 24.33
C ARG A 448 -19.28 12.70 23.51
N SER A 449 -20.19 12.82 22.55
CA SER A 449 -20.68 11.74 21.69
C SER A 449 -19.97 11.65 20.35
N ALA A 450 -18.97 12.51 20.07
CA ALA A 450 -18.18 12.47 18.84
C ALA A 450 -17.51 11.10 18.69
N ILE A 451 -17.54 10.55 17.46
CA ILE A 451 -16.80 9.31 17.10
C ILE A 451 -15.31 9.54 17.29
N LEU A 452 -14.79 10.67 16.80
CA LEU A 452 -13.42 11.13 17.05
C LEU A 452 -13.41 12.16 18.17
N SER A 453 -13.21 11.72 19.39
CA SER A 453 -12.88 12.64 20.49
C SER A 453 -11.55 13.37 20.19
N PRO A 454 -11.27 14.53 20.83
CA PRO A 454 -9.99 15.24 20.65
C PRO A 454 -8.77 14.34 20.86
N ARG A 455 -8.87 13.38 21.76
CA ARG A 455 -7.84 12.37 21.99
C ARG A 455 -7.65 11.47 20.77
N LEU A 456 -8.74 10.98 20.17
CA LEU A 456 -8.69 10.13 18.97
C LEU A 456 -8.20 10.91 17.74
N VAL A 457 -8.49 12.22 17.65
CA VAL A 457 -7.90 13.10 16.63
C VAL A 457 -6.38 13.16 16.80
N ALA A 458 -5.89 13.38 18.03
CA ALA A 458 -4.45 13.36 18.29
C ALA A 458 -3.82 11.98 18.00
N GLU A 459 -4.49 10.88 18.35
CA GLU A 459 -4.06 9.53 18.03
C GLU A 459 -4.05 9.27 16.51
N GLY A 460 -5.01 9.83 15.74
CA GLY A 460 -5.03 9.76 14.27
C GLY A 460 -3.85 10.51 13.65
N LEU A 461 -3.56 11.73 14.09
CA LEU A 461 -2.38 12.50 13.66
C LEU A 461 -1.08 11.78 14.04
N GLN A 462 -0.99 11.23 15.25
CA GLN A 462 0.16 10.46 15.72
C GLN A 462 0.36 9.20 14.88
N GLY A 463 -0.70 8.43 14.58
CA GLY A 463 -0.66 7.23 13.77
C GLY A 463 -0.16 7.53 12.36
N GLY A 464 -0.73 8.56 11.72
CA GLY A 464 -0.32 9.02 10.40
C GLY A 464 1.15 9.46 10.36
N ALA A 465 1.59 10.29 11.32
CA ALA A 465 2.98 10.68 11.47
C ALA A 465 3.90 9.46 11.63
N GLY A 466 3.50 8.54 12.52
CA GLY A 466 4.30 7.36 12.83
C GLY A 466 4.54 6.45 11.62
N SER A 467 3.48 6.19 10.84
CA SER A 467 3.55 5.33 9.64
C SER A 467 4.26 6.01 8.47
N SER A 468 4.20 7.35 8.38
CA SER A 468 4.84 8.09 7.28
C SER A 468 6.37 8.09 7.33
N ILE A 469 6.99 7.92 8.51
CA ILE A 469 8.45 7.95 8.68
C ILE A 469 9.12 6.85 7.85
N GLY A 470 8.64 5.61 7.97
CA GLY A 470 9.21 4.47 7.23
C GLY A 470 9.12 4.67 5.71
N VAL A 471 7.98 5.20 5.23
CA VAL A 471 7.77 5.49 3.80
C VAL A 471 8.67 6.61 3.33
N ALA A 472 8.81 7.70 4.07
CA ALA A 472 9.69 8.82 3.72
C ALA A 472 11.15 8.41 3.67
N VAL A 473 11.64 7.62 4.64
CA VAL A 473 12.99 7.05 4.64
C VAL A 473 13.20 6.16 3.42
N ALA A 474 12.24 5.29 3.11
CA ALA A 474 12.31 4.41 1.95
C ALA A 474 12.35 5.20 0.63
N CYS A 475 11.54 6.27 0.50
CA CYS A 475 11.57 7.17 -0.65
C CYS A 475 12.90 7.90 -0.82
N ALA A 476 13.48 8.40 0.28
CA ALA A 476 14.79 9.06 0.26
C ALA A 476 15.92 8.10 -0.14
N MET A 477 15.89 6.86 0.37
CA MET A 477 16.86 5.81 0.00
C MET A 477 16.70 5.39 -1.46
N ALA A 478 15.47 5.22 -1.95
CA ALA A 478 15.18 4.91 -3.35
C ALA A 478 15.63 6.06 -4.28
N GLY A 479 15.52 7.30 -3.81
CA GLY A 479 16.06 8.46 -4.52
C GLY A 479 17.57 8.39 -4.74
N ILE A 480 18.34 7.86 -3.79
CA ILE A 480 19.79 7.62 -3.97
C ILE A 480 20.03 6.65 -5.14
N ILE A 481 19.28 5.56 -5.23
CA ILE A 481 19.41 4.59 -6.33
C ILE A 481 19.08 5.25 -7.66
N SER A 482 17.93 5.93 -7.75
CA SER A 482 17.53 6.68 -8.95
C SER A 482 18.59 7.71 -9.37
N GLY A 483 19.19 8.40 -8.40
CA GLY A 483 20.28 9.33 -8.63
C GLY A 483 21.52 8.66 -9.23
N VAL A 484 21.93 7.51 -8.71
CA VAL A 484 23.06 6.74 -9.26
C VAL A 484 22.75 6.26 -10.67
N VAL A 485 21.55 5.69 -10.90
CA VAL A 485 21.12 5.21 -12.23
C VAL A 485 21.15 6.34 -13.25
N SER A 486 20.64 7.52 -12.89
CA SER A 486 20.62 8.70 -13.77
C SER A 486 22.03 9.25 -14.05
N MET A 487 22.87 9.36 -13.01
CA MET A 487 24.22 9.88 -13.09
C MET A 487 25.16 9.01 -13.94
N THR A 488 24.98 7.69 -13.87
CA THR A 488 25.82 6.70 -14.57
C THR A 488 25.25 6.26 -15.91
N ALA A 489 24.05 6.74 -16.28
CA ALA A 489 23.29 6.26 -17.43
C ALA A 489 23.10 4.73 -17.45
N LEU A 490 23.09 4.09 -16.25
CA LEU A 490 22.99 2.65 -16.10
C LEU A 490 21.70 2.09 -16.74
N GLY A 491 20.59 2.83 -16.61
CA GLY A 491 19.30 2.42 -17.18
C GLY A 491 19.39 2.25 -18.71
N THR A 492 19.97 3.21 -19.42
CA THR A 492 20.15 3.14 -20.88
C THR A 492 21.13 2.04 -21.29
N THR A 493 22.18 1.81 -20.50
CA THR A 493 23.15 0.73 -20.73
C THR A 493 22.48 -0.64 -20.58
N LEU A 494 21.68 -0.84 -19.53
CA LEU A 494 20.94 -2.08 -19.33
C LEU A 494 19.91 -2.33 -20.44
N VAL A 495 19.19 -1.29 -20.86
CA VAL A 495 18.29 -1.36 -22.02
C VAL A 495 19.05 -1.81 -23.28
N ALA A 496 20.19 -1.21 -23.56
CA ALA A 496 20.99 -1.54 -24.74
C ALA A 496 21.49 -3.01 -24.75
N VAL A 497 21.76 -3.59 -23.58
CA VAL A 497 22.21 -4.98 -23.45
C VAL A 497 21.03 -5.97 -23.47
N ILE A 498 19.93 -5.65 -22.76
CA ILE A 498 18.82 -6.58 -22.55
C ILE A 498 17.87 -6.62 -23.76
N VAL A 499 17.58 -5.48 -24.38
CA VAL A 499 16.63 -5.40 -25.50
C VAL A 499 17.02 -6.33 -26.67
N PRO A 500 18.27 -6.40 -27.16
CA PRO A 500 18.65 -7.34 -28.22
C PRO A 500 18.46 -8.81 -27.85
N LEU A 501 18.66 -9.15 -26.56
CA LEU A 501 18.43 -10.52 -26.06
C LEU A 501 16.93 -10.83 -25.97
N ALA A 502 16.13 -9.84 -25.61
CA ALA A 502 14.68 -9.93 -25.42
C ALA A 502 13.88 -9.78 -26.73
N GLN A 503 14.46 -9.22 -27.81
CA GLN A 503 13.79 -9.10 -29.13
C GLN A 503 13.27 -10.42 -29.70
N LYS A 504 13.80 -11.55 -29.24
CA LYS A 504 13.35 -12.88 -29.65
C LYS A 504 11.97 -13.27 -29.07
N SER A 505 11.58 -12.71 -27.93
CA SER A 505 10.30 -13.02 -27.28
C SER A 505 9.95 -11.97 -26.22
N ILE A 506 8.83 -11.28 -26.40
CA ILE A 506 8.28 -10.34 -25.41
C ILE A 506 7.93 -11.06 -24.09
N PHE A 507 7.50 -12.32 -24.18
CA PHE A 507 7.22 -13.14 -23.00
C PHE A 507 8.46 -13.39 -22.14
N LEU A 508 9.62 -13.61 -22.76
CA LEU A 508 10.88 -13.78 -22.04
C LEU A 508 11.28 -12.49 -21.30
N ALA A 509 11.09 -11.33 -21.92
CA ALA A 509 11.36 -10.06 -21.27
C ALA A 509 10.46 -9.81 -20.06
N LEU A 510 9.15 -10.07 -20.22
CA LEU A 510 8.18 -9.99 -19.13
C LEU A 510 8.56 -10.96 -17.99
N PHE A 511 8.95 -12.19 -18.32
CA PHE A 511 9.36 -13.20 -17.32
C PHE A 511 10.63 -12.79 -16.56
N CYS A 512 11.66 -12.31 -17.25
CA CYS A 512 12.87 -11.83 -16.61
C CYS A 512 12.60 -10.59 -15.74
N THR A 513 11.75 -9.68 -16.20
CA THR A 513 11.32 -8.49 -15.43
C THR A 513 10.56 -8.91 -14.17
N MET A 514 9.64 -9.86 -14.28
CA MET A 514 8.92 -10.43 -13.13
C MET A 514 9.90 -10.95 -12.07
N LEU A 515 10.86 -11.82 -12.48
CA LEU A 515 11.85 -12.37 -11.56
C LEU A 515 12.70 -11.27 -10.91
N ALA A 516 13.15 -10.28 -11.69
CA ALA A 516 13.91 -9.15 -11.16
C ALA A 516 13.10 -8.37 -10.12
N CYS A 517 11.82 -8.07 -10.40
CA CYS A 517 10.94 -7.37 -9.46
C CYS A 517 10.74 -8.14 -8.16
N ILE A 518 10.51 -9.45 -8.24
CA ILE A 518 10.32 -10.29 -7.05
C ILE A 518 11.61 -10.36 -6.23
N VAL A 519 12.77 -10.62 -6.86
CA VAL A 519 14.06 -10.74 -6.17
C VAL A 519 14.46 -9.42 -5.51
N LEU A 520 14.37 -8.30 -6.20
CA LEU A 520 14.71 -6.98 -5.66
C LEU A 520 13.66 -6.46 -4.67
N GLY A 521 12.42 -6.95 -4.76
CA GLY A 521 11.36 -6.63 -3.81
C GLY A 521 11.45 -7.36 -2.48
N MET A 522 12.29 -8.40 -2.38
CA MET A 522 12.41 -9.18 -1.15
C MET A 522 12.91 -8.33 0.02
N GLY A 523 12.00 -8.02 0.94
CA GLY A 523 12.31 -7.28 2.16
C GLY A 523 12.58 -5.79 1.98
N VAL A 524 12.20 -5.23 0.84
CA VAL A 524 12.21 -3.80 0.53
C VAL A 524 10.76 -3.31 0.57
N PRO A 525 10.45 -2.13 1.15
CA PRO A 525 9.11 -1.56 1.07
C PRO A 525 8.64 -1.38 -0.37
N THR A 526 7.36 -1.59 -0.63
CA THR A 526 6.78 -1.53 -1.98
C THR A 526 7.04 -0.22 -2.71
N THR A 527 7.09 0.91 -2.00
CA THR A 527 7.44 2.22 -2.57
C THR A 527 8.86 2.26 -3.12
N ALA A 528 9.83 1.80 -2.33
CA ALA A 528 11.23 1.77 -2.75
C ALA A 528 11.45 0.75 -3.87
N ASN A 529 10.84 -0.43 -3.75
CA ASN A 529 10.89 -1.46 -4.79
C ASN A 529 10.34 -0.92 -6.13
N TYR A 530 9.18 -0.26 -6.10
CA TYR A 530 8.61 0.35 -7.31
C TYR A 530 9.56 1.37 -7.95
N VAL A 531 10.16 2.29 -7.18
CA VAL A 531 11.10 3.28 -7.72
C VAL A 531 12.30 2.62 -8.39
N ILE A 532 12.88 1.61 -7.75
CA ILE A 532 14.00 0.83 -8.29
C ILE A 532 13.61 0.20 -9.62
N MET A 533 12.46 -0.49 -9.66
CA MET A 533 11.99 -1.18 -10.85
C MET A 533 11.55 -0.22 -11.95
N ALA A 534 10.91 0.88 -11.61
CA ALA A 534 10.51 1.92 -12.55
C ALA A 534 11.71 2.57 -13.27
N THR A 535 12.84 2.67 -12.57
CA THR A 535 14.06 3.24 -13.16
C THR A 535 14.91 2.23 -13.94
N ILE A 536 14.83 0.94 -13.60
CA ILE A 536 15.71 -0.10 -14.18
C ILE A 536 14.96 -0.95 -15.20
N THR A 537 13.82 -1.52 -14.83
CA THR A 537 13.16 -2.57 -15.64
C THR A 537 12.00 -2.05 -16.48
N ALA A 538 11.23 -1.06 -16.01
CA ALA A 538 10.14 -0.52 -16.82
C ALA A 538 10.61 0.06 -18.17
N PRO A 539 11.75 0.79 -18.27
CA PRO A 539 12.26 1.26 -19.56
C PRO A 539 12.56 0.14 -20.57
N ILE A 540 12.92 -1.06 -20.10
CA ILE A 540 13.16 -2.23 -20.96
C ILE A 540 11.85 -2.64 -21.63
N LEU A 541 10.76 -2.77 -20.84
CA LEU A 541 9.43 -3.15 -21.34
C LEU A 541 8.88 -2.11 -22.32
N ILE A 542 9.07 -0.82 -22.03
CA ILE A 542 8.65 0.28 -22.90
C ILE A 542 9.37 0.21 -24.24
N LYS A 543 10.68 -0.04 -24.26
CA LYS A 543 11.48 -0.21 -25.50
C LYS A 543 11.07 -1.44 -26.30
N MET A 544 10.44 -2.43 -25.67
CA MET A 544 9.88 -3.60 -26.34
C MET A 544 8.45 -3.38 -26.87
N GLY A 545 7.94 -2.15 -26.79
CA GLY A 545 6.62 -1.79 -27.33
C GLY A 545 5.46 -1.91 -26.35
N ILE A 546 5.71 -2.21 -25.06
CA ILE A 546 4.66 -2.21 -24.04
C ILE A 546 4.33 -0.74 -23.68
N PRO A 547 3.03 -0.34 -23.67
CA PRO A 547 2.62 1.01 -23.30
C PRO A 547 3.16 1.43 -21.93
N LEU A 548 3.48 2.72 -21.78
CA LEU A 548 4.08 3.29 -20.57
C LEU A 548 3.35 2.87 -19.30
N LEU A 549 2.04 3.05 -19.23
CA LEU A 549 1.24 2.71 -18.06
C LEU A 549 1.26 1.19 -17.79
N ALA A 550 1.15 0.37 -18.83
CA ALA A 550 1.16 -1.09 -18.70
C ALA A 550 2.51 -1.59 -18.16
N ALA A 551 3.64 -1.05 -18.65
CA ALA A 551 4.97 -1.38 -18.17
C ALA A 551 5.14 -1.01 -16.68
N HIS A 552 4.70 0.18 -16.28
CA HIS A 552 4.77 0.63 -14.88
C HIS A 552 3.80 -0.13 -13.96
N MET A 553 2.60 -0.44 -14.41
CA MET A 553 1.67 -1.31 -13.68
C MET A 553 2.22 -2.73 -13.53
N PHE A 554 2.91 -3.27 -14.54
CA PHE A 554 3.55 -4.58 -14.48
C PHE A 554 4.60 -4.66 -13.37
N VAL A 555 5.52 -3.70 -13.32
CA VAL A 555 6.56 -3.69 -12.28
C VAL A 555 5.97 -3.41 -10.89
N PHE A 556 4.91 -2.61 -10.80
CA PHE A 556 4.19 -2.37 -9.55
C PHE A 556 3.54 -3.63 -9.00
N TYR A 557 2.84 -4.41 -9.84
CA TYR A 557 2.20 -5.66 -9.44
C TYR A 557 3.22 -6.66 -8.88
N PHE A 558 4.34 -6.88 -9.58
CA PHE A 558 5.37 -7.80 -9.09
C PHE A 558 6.14 -7.26 -7.89
N GLY A 559 6.20 -5.95 -7.72
CA GLY A 559 6.67 -5.32 -6.51
C GLY A 559 5.84 -5.68 -5.28
N ILE A 560 4.51 -5.70 -5.43
CA ILE A 560 3.58 -6.03 -4.35
C ILE A 560 3.59 -7.53 -4.03
N VAL A 561 3.65 -8.37 -5.05
CA VAL A 561 3.64 -9.84 -4.89
C VAL A 561 4.83 -10.34 -4.06
N ALA A 562 5.93 -9.60 -4.00
CA ALA A 562 7.07 -9.91 -3.14
C ALA A 562 6.67 -10.00 -1.64
N ASP A 563 5.63 -9.28 -1.19
CA ASP A 563 5.12 -9.30 0.20
C ASP A 563 4.46 -10.63 0.61
N ILE A 564 4.09 -11.47 -0.34
CA ILE A 564 3.51 -12.80 -0.10
C ILE A 564 4.37 -13.94 -0.62
N THR A 565 5.46 -13.63 -1.33
CA THR A 565 6.32 -14.64 -1.96
C THR A 565 7.50 -15.01 -1.04
N PRO A 566 7.68 -16.29 -0.67
CA PRO A 566 8.87 -16.73 0.07
C PRO A 566 10.17 -16.40 -0.70
N PRO A 567 11.29 -16.13 0.01
CA PRO A 567 11.53 -16.39 1.44
C PRO A 567 11.14 -15.25 2.41
N VAL A 568 10.74 -14.06 1.94
CA VAL A 568 10.51 -12.91 2.82
C VAL A 568 9.04 -12.76 3.22
N ALA A 569 8.09 -12.80 2.30
CA ALA A 569 6.64 -12.93 2.49
C ALA A 569 6.06 -12.20 3.74
N LEU A 570 6.35 -10.91 3.91
CA LEU A 570 6.09 -10.16 5.16
C LEU A 570 4.62 -10.21 5.60
N ALA A 571 3.67 -10.03 4.67
CA ALA A 571 2.25 -10.10 4.97
C ALA A 571 1.82 -11.52 5.41
N ALA A 572 2.35 -12.55 4.75
CA ALA A 572 2.07 -13.94 5.13
C ALA A 572 2.65 -14.29 6.51
N TYR A 573 3.80 -13.73 6.86
CA TYR A 573 4.39 -13.94 8.18
C TYR A 573 3.60 -13.24 9.28
N ALA A 574 3.11 -12.03 9.03
CA ALA A 574 2.20 -11.34 9.95
C ALA A 574 0.91 -12.13 10.18
N GLY A 575 0.28 -12.62 9.11
CA GLY A 575 -0.90 -13.47 9.22
C GLY A 575 -0.62 -14.80 9.94
N SER A 576 0.57 -15.42 9.71
CA SER A 576 0.98 -16.65 10.36
C SER A 576 1.12 -16.52 11.87
N ALA A 577 1.56 -15.35 12.34
CA ALA A 577 1.67 -15.04 13.76
C ALA A 577 0.30 -14.97 14.43
N ILE A 578 -0.68 -14.32 13.80
CA ILE A 578 -2.07 -14.28 14.30
C ILE A 578 -2.71 -15.68 14.30
N ALA A 579 -2.44 -16.46 13.26
CA ALA A 579 -2.98 -17.81 13.13
C ALA A 579 -2.28 -18.85 14.02
N HIS A 580 -1.09 -18.53 14.59
CA HIS A 580 -0.16 -19.46 15.22
C HIS A 580 0.18 -20.62 14.29
N SER A 581 0.58 -20.30 13.05
CA SER A 581 0.87 -21.26 11.98
C SER A 581 2.32 -21.17 11.51
N ASN A 582 2.75 -22.13 10.66
CA ASN A 582 4.09 -22.12 10.11
C ASN A 582 4.24 -21.00 9.06
N PRO A 583 5.17 -20.02 9.25
CA PRO A 583 5.30 -18.87 8.35
C PRO A 583 5.61 -19.25 6.89
N LEU A 584 6.55 -20.19 6.68
CA LEU A 584 6.94 -20.59 5.32
C LEU A 584 5.79 -21.31 4.59
N LYS A 585 5.06 -22.21 5.28
CA LYS A 585 3.88 -22.88 4.70
C LYS A 585 2.77 -21.87 4.40
N THR A 586 2.58 -20.88 5.26
CA THR A 586 1.64 -19.79 5.04
C THR A 586 2.02 -18.97 3.81
N GLY A 587 3.29 -18.60 3.65
CA GLY A 587 3.79 -17.88 2.47
C GLY A 587 3.58 -18.66 1.17
N ILE A 588 3.94 -19.95 1.14
CA ILE A 588 3.70 -20.81 -0.02
C ILE A 588 2.20 -20.92 -0.35
N THR A 589 1.35 -21.00 0.68
CA THR A 589 -0.11 -21.06 0.48
C THR A 589 -0.66 -19.71 -0.01
N ALA A 590 -0.15 -18.60 0.49
CA ALA A 590 -0.54 -17.25 0.06
C ALA A 590 -0.15 -17.00 -1.41
N THR A 591 1.07 -17.41 -1.83
CA THR A 591 1.51 -17.34 -3.23
C THR A 591 0.59 -18.16 -4.14
N LYS A 592 0.17 -19.36 -3.71
CA LYS A 592 -0.78 -20.19 -4.47
C LYS A 592 -2.16 -19.54 -4.57
N LEU A 593 -2.67 -18.96 -3.50
CA LEU A 593 -3.96 -18.27 -3.49
C LEU A 593 -3.96 -17.02 -4.37
N ALA A 594 -2.85 -16.32 -4.40
CA ALA A 594 -2.68 -15.11 -5.20
C ALA A 594 -2.10 -15.39 -6.60
N ILE A 595 -2.28 -16.59 -7.15
CA ILE A 595 -1.76 -16.95 -8.48
C ILE A 595 -2.23 -15.99 -9.57
N GLY A 596 -3.44 -15.42 -9.43
CA GLY A 596 -3.95 -14.37 -10.29
C GLY A 596 -3.04 -13.14 -10.36
N ALA A 597 -2.36 -12.80 -9.27
CA ALA A 597 -1.42 -11.67 -9.25
C ALA A 597 -0.21 -11.88 -10.15
N PHE A 598 0.16 -13.13 -10.44
CA PHE A 598 1.24 -13.47 -11.37
C PHE A 598 0.77 -13.48 -12.83
N ILE A 599 -0.52 -13.60 -13.06
CA ILE A 599 -1.13 -13.79 -14.38
C ILE A 599 -1.65 -12.47 -14.93
N ILE A 600 -2.37 -11.69 -14.12
CA ILE A 600 -3.01 -10.44 -14.54
C ILE A 600 -2.02 -9.45 -15.17
N PRO A 601 -0.77 -9.27 -14.66
CA PRO A 601 0.20 -8.40 -15.32
C PRO A 601 0.53 -8.79 -16.76
N TYR A 602 0.57 -10.09 -17.06
CA TYR A 602 0.76 -10.55 -18.44
C TYR A 602 -0.45 -10.23 -19.31
N ILE A 603 -1.68 -10.38 -18.77
CA ILE A 603 -2.89 -10.05 -19.52
C ILE A 603 -2.86 -8.57 -19.97
N PHE A 604 -2.65 -7.62 -19.05
CA PHE A 604 -2.68 -6.22 -19.43
C PHE A 604 -1.40 -5.75 -20.14
N ALA A 605 -0.27 -6.43 -20.00
CA ALA A 605 0.94 -6.13 -20.77
C ALA A 605 0.78 -6.55 -22.25
N LEU A 606 0.11 -7.67 -22.50
CA LEU A 606 -0.17 -8.20 -23.85
C LEU A 606 -1.44 -7.60 -24.43
N ASN A 607 -2.42 -7.24 -23.59
CA ASN A 607 -3.66 -6.58 -23.99
C ASN A 607 -3.92 -5.33 -23.11
N PRO A 608 -3.38 -4.17 -23.53
CA PRO A 608 -3.49 -2.94 -22.76
C PRO A 608 -4.92 -2.41 -22.59
N SER A 609 -5.90 -2.90 -23.37
CA SER A 609 -7.32 -2.52 -23.24
C SER A 609 -7.87 -2.84 -21.83
N LEU A 610 -7.29 -3.80 -21.11
CA LEU A 610 -7.64 -4.07 -19.70
C LEU A 610 -7.30 -2.88 -18.76
N LEU A 611 -6.40 -2.00 -19.17
CA LEU A 611 -6.06 -0.75 -18.49
C LEU A 611 -6.76 0.47 -19.12
N PHE A 612 -7.80 0.27 -19.91
CA PHE A 612 -8.49 1.29 -20.68
C PHE A 612 -7.58 2.05 -21.69
N ILE A 613 -6.50 1.42 -22.16
CA ILE A 613 -5.61 1.94 -23.19
C ILE A 613 -6.08 1.38 -24.54
N ASP A 614 -6.28 2.24 -25.53
CA ASP A 614 -6.65 1.90 -26.91
C ASP A 614 -7.83 0.92 -27.00
N VAL A 615 -8.90 1.21 -26.25
CA VAL A 615 -10.10 0.36 -26.21
C VAL A 615 -10.87 0.49 -27.54
N GLU A 616 -10.87 -0.57 -28.34
CA GLU A 616 -11.57 -0.61 -29.63
C GLU A 616 -13.10 -0.54 -29.46
N SER A 617 -13.62 -1.27 -28.47
CA SER A 617 -15.05 -1.26 -28.15
C SER A 617 -15.32 -1.74 -26.72
N VAL A 618 -16.45 -1.32 -26.16
CA VAL A 618 -16.92 -1.80 -24.84
C VAL A 618 -17.14 -3.32 -24.86
N TRP A 619 -17.57 -3.87 -25.98
CA TRP A 619 -17.79 -5.31 -26.11
C TRP A 619 -16.49 -6.11 -26.07
N ALA A 620 -15.41 -5.59 -26.68
CA ALA A 620 -14.07 -6.18 -26.57
C ALA A 620 -13.59 -6.22 -25.12
N LEU A 621 -13.78 -5.12 -24.38
CA LEU A 621 -13.43 -5.03 -22.97
C LEU A 621 -14.21 -6.04 -22.11
N ILE A 622 -15.53 -6.15 -22.34
CA ILE A 622 -16.38 -7.16 -21.67
C ILE A 622 -15.89 -8.57 -22.01
N GLY A 623 -15.53 -8.82 -23.28
CA GLY A 623 -14.96 -10.09 -23.73
C GLY A 623 -13.72 -10.46 -22.95
N ILE A 624 -12.72 -9.55 -22.85
CA ILE A 624 -11.47 -9.75 -22.09
C ILE A 624 -11.78 -10.02 -20.61
N MET A 625 -12.71 -9.31 -20.01
CA MET A 625 -13.09 -9.52 -18.61
C MET A 625 -13.71 -10.92 -18.40
N VAL A 626 -14.62 -11.33 -19.28
CA VAL A 626 -15.28 -12.63 -19.20
C VAL A 626 -14.29 -13.78 -19.40
N THR A 627 -13.43 -13.73 -20.43
CA THR A 627 -12.40 -14.75 -20.67
C THR A 627 -11.41 -14.82 -19.53
N SER A 628 -10.98 -13.67 -18.99
CA SER A 628 -10.08 -13.61 -17.82
C SER A 628 -10.72 -14.24 -16.56
N ILE A 629 -12.00 -13.97 -16.28
CA ILE A 629 -12.72 -14.56 -15.14
C ILE A 629 -12.88 -16.07 -15.33
N ILE A 630 -13.21 -16.53 -16.52
CA ILE A 630 -13.31 -17.98 -16.83
C ILE A 630 -11.93 -18.64 -16.70
N GLY A 631 -10.88 -18.00 -17.21
CA GLY A 631 -9.49 -18.46 -17.07
C GLY A 631 -9.08 -18.59 -15.61
N MET A 632 -9.36 -17.56 -14.79
CA MET A 632 -9.12 -17.59 -13.36
C MET A 632 -9.89 -18.70 -12.65
N ALA A 633 -11.15 -18.94 -13.06
CA ALA A 633 -11.95 -20.05 -12.51
C ALA A 633 -11.33 -21.41 -12.87
N GLY A 634 -10.85 -21.59 -14.11
CA GLY A 634 -10.12 -22.77 -14.55
C GLY A 634 -8.89 -23.02 -13.68
N ILE A 635 -8.06 -21.98 -13.48
CA ILE A 635 -6.86 -22.06 -12.64
C ILE A 635 -7.25 -22.39 -11.19
N ALA A 636 -8.26 -21.73 -10.63
CA ALA A 636 -8.73 -21.99 -9.26
C ALA A 636 -9.21 -23.43 -9.08
N MET A 637 -9.98 -23.96 -10.02
CA MET A 637 -10.44 -25.36 -10.04
C MET A 637 -9.26 -26.34 -10.16
N GLY A 638 -8.31 -26.07 -11.05
CA GLY A 638 -7.11 -26.89 -11.25
C GLY A 638 -6.21 -26.91 -10.03
N MET A 639 -5.99 -25.74 -9.39
CA MET A 639 -5.14 -25.62 -8.19
C MET A 639 -5.77 -26.31 -6.97
N THR A 640 -7.06 -26.13 -6.72
CA THR A 640 -7.77 -26.74 -5.58
C THR A 640 -8.01 -28.22 -5.79
N GLY A 641 -8.08 -28.68 -7.05
CA GLY A 641 -8.35 -30.09 -7.40
C GLY A 641 -9.76 -30.55 -6.99
N HIS A 642 -10.72 -29.64 -6.85
CA HIS A 642 -12.10 -29.93 -6.47
C HIS A 642 -13.05 -28.92 -7.11
N VAL A 643 -14.15 -29.40 -7.68
CA VAL A 643 -15.25 -28.56 -8.21
C VAL A 643 -16.56 -28.96 -7.56
N TYR A 644 -17.09 -30.11 -7.91
CA TYR A 644 -18.21 -30.81 -7.30
C TYR A 644 -17.76 -32.13 -6.66
N ALA A 645 -16.70 -32.72 -7.22
CA ALA A 645 -16.02 -33.90 -6.74
C ALA A 645 -14.49 -33.72 -6.94
N HIS A 646 -13.69 -34.70 -6.52
CA HIS A 646 -12.25 -34.71 -6.76
C HIS A 646 -11.95 -34.66 -8.26
N VAL A 647 -11.05 -33.74 -8.66
CA VAL A 647 -10.62 -33.58 -10.05
C VAL A 647 -9.33 -34.39 -10.27
N PRO A 648 -9.31 -35.40 -11.19
CA PRO A 648 -8.15 -36.15 -11.52
C PRO A 648 -6.98 -35.28 -12.02
N TRP A 649 -5.73 -35.70 -11.82
CA TRP A 649 -4.55 -34.90 -12.12
C TRP A 649 -4.45 -34.43 -13.59
N TYR A 650 -4.87 -35.25 -14.56
CA TYR A 650 -4.87 -34.91 -15.99
C TYR A 650 -5.90 -33.80 -16.30
N MET A 651 -7.09 -33.85 -15.68
CA MET A 651 -8.08 -32.75 -15.80
C MET A 651 -7.61 -31.47 -15.12
N ARG A 652 -6.85 -31.58 -14.02
CA ARG A 652 -6.23 -30.41 -13.39
C ARG A 652 -5.25 -29.71 -14.32
N ILE A 653 -4.43 -30.48 -15.06
CA ILE A 653 -3.53 -29.92 -16.09
C ILE A 653 -4.33 -29.25 -17.20
N MET A 654 -5.42 -29.87 -17.67
CA MET A 654 -6.32 -29.26 -18.68
C MET A 654 -6.90 -27.94 -18.19
N LEU A 655 -7.39 -27.88 -16.95
CA LEU A 655 -7.95 -26.65 -16.34
C LEU A 655 -6.89 -25.55 -16.19
N LEU A 656 -5.68 -25.89 -15.76
CA LEU A 656 -4.57 -24.95 -15.65
C LEU A 656 -4.12 -24.44 -17.02
N ALA A 657 -3.93 -25.33 -17.98
CA ALA A 657 -3.56 -24.97 -19.35
C ALA A 657 -4.66 -24.11 -20.00
N GLY A 658 -5.93 -24.52 -19.89
CA GLY A 658 -7.06 -23.74 -20.39
C GLY A 658 -7.16 -22.35 -19.80
N GLY A 659 -6.89 -22.23 -18.50
CA GLY A 659 -6.81 -20.92 -17.83
C GLY A 659 -5.69 -20.02 -18.37
N ILE A 660 -4.52 -20.62 -18.69
CA ILE A 660 -3.38 -19.89 -19.27
C ILE A 660 -3.68 -19.49 -20.72
N PHE A 661 -4.32 -20.35 -21.51
CA PHE A 661 -4.71 -20.03 -22.89
C PHE A 661 -5.69 -18.85 -22.97
N LEU A 662 -6.57 -18.67 -21.99
CA LEU A 662 -7.49 -17.52 -21.88
C LEU A 662 -6.82 -16.21 -21.45
N ILE A 663 -5.50 -16.23 -21.21
CA ILE A 663 -4.70 -15.02 -20.95
C ILE A 663 -4.27 -14.33 -22.23
N ASP A 664 -3.99 -15.12 -23.28
CA ASP A 664 -3.59 -14.59 -24.59
C ASP A 664 -4.84 -14.08 -25.34
N PRO A 665 -4.86 -12.79 -25.75
CA PRO A 665 -6.05 -12.18 -26.35
C PRO A 665 -6.21 -12.55 -27.83
N SER A 666 -6.23 -13.82 -28.15
CA SER A 666 -6.49 -14.29 -29.53
C SER A 666 -7.74 -15.18 -29.57
N PRO A 667 -8.62 -15.02 -30.59
CA PRO A 667 -9.83 -15.84 -30.69
C PRO A 667 -9.56 -17.35 -30.74
N VAL A 668 -8.40 -17.75 -31.27
CA VAL A 668 -7.99 -19.16 -31.32
C VAL A 668 -7.61 -19.65 -29.93
N SER A 669 -6.82 -18.85 -29.19
CA SER A 669 -6.43 -19.13 -27.80
C SER A 669 -7.66 -19.22 -26.89
N ASP A 670 -8.61 -18.29 -27.03
CA ASP A 670 -9.86 -18.29 -26.29
C ASP A 670 -10.68 -19.56 -26.54
N LEU A 671 -10.82 -19.97 -27.80
CA LEU A 671 -11.54 -21.20 -28.14
C LEU A 671 -10.88 -22.45 -27.52
N ILE A 672 -9.56 -22.57 -27.63
CA ILE A 672 -8.79 -23.66 -27.04
C ILE A 672 -8.94 -23.65 -25.50
N GLY A 673 -8.80 -22.49 -24.88
CA GLY A 673 -8.94 -22.31 -23.44
C GLY A 673 -10.34 -22.68 -22.93
N LEU A 674 -11.38 -22.24 -23.61
CA LEU A 674 -12.78 -22.58 -23.28
C LEU A 674 -13.04 -24.10 -23.42
N LEU A 675 -12.50 -24.76 -24.42
CA LEU A 675 -12.62 -26.22 -24.57
C LEU A 675 -11.88 -26.95 -23.46
N LEU A 676 -10.64 -26.55 -23.14
CA LEU A 676 -9.84 -27.16 -22.09
C LEU A 676 -10.45 -27.01 -20.68
N ILE A 677 -11.19 -25.93 -20.42
CA ILE A 677 -11.91 -25.76 -19.15
C ILE A 677 -13.30 -26.41 -19.22
N GLY A 678 -13.99 -26.27 -20.35
CA GLY A 678 -15.38 -26.74 -20.52
C GLY A 678 -15.51 -28.26 -20.41
N ILE A 679 -14.59 -29.03 -21.00
CA ILE A 679 -14.61 -30.50 -20.95
C ILE A 679 -14.52 -31.03 -19.51
N PRO A 680 -13.49 -30.66 -18.69
CA PRO A 680 -13.43 -31.08 -17.30
C PRO A 680 -14.62 -30.60 -16.47
N PHE A 681 -15.11 -29.38 -16.72
CA PHE A 681 -16.25 -28.85 -15.99
C PHE A 681 -17.54 -29.60 -16.31
N ALA A 682 -17.82 -29.90 -17.58
CA ALA A 682 -18.96 -30.73 -17.99
C ALA A 682 -18.90 -32.13 -17.37
N PHE A 683 -17.70 -32.75 -17.35
CA PHE A 683 -17.51 -34.05 -16.69
C PHE A 683 -17.85 -34.00 -15.20
N GLN A 684 -17.40 -32.98 -14.50
CA GLN A 684 -17.71 -32.77 -13.07
C GLN A 684 -19.20 -32.54 -12.82
N LEU A 685 -19.91 -31.85 -13.72
CA LEU A 685 -21.37 -31.69 -13.64
C LEU A 685 -22.09 -33.02 -13.78
N LEU A 686 -21.69 -33.84 -14.74
CA LEU A 686 -22.27 -35.19 -14.95
C LEU A 686 -22.04 -36.11 -13.74
N GLN A 687 -20.81 -36.06 -13.18
CA GLN A 687 -20.47 -36.83 -11.99
C GLN A 687 -21.31 -36.40 -10.77
N ASN A 688 -21.50 -35.10 -10.57
CA ASN A 688 -22.35 -34.56 -9.50
C ASN A 688 -23.81 -34.98 -9.65
N ARG A 689 -24.36 -35.03 -10.87
CA ARG A 689 -25.73 -35.53 -11.13
C ARG A 689 -25.85 -36.99 -10.75
N LYS A 690 -24.87 -37.83 -11.10
CA LYS A 690 -24.85 -39.28 -10.71
C LYS A 690 -24.78 -39.44 -9.20
N LEU A 691 -23.90 -38.73 -8.50
CA LEU A 691 -23.78 -38.76 -7.04
C LEU A 691 -25.06 -38.36 -6.33
N LYS A 692 -25.79 -37.37 -6.83
CA LYS A 692 -27.07 -36.94 -6.28
C LYS A 692 -28.19 -37.93 -6.56
N ALA A 693 -28.21 -38.63 -7.69
CA ALA A 693 -29.15 -39.67 -8.00
C ALA A 693 -28.96 -40.88 -7.07
N THR A 694 -27.71 -41.33 -6.88
CA THR A 694 -27.39 -42.46 -5.95
C THR A 694 -27.63 -42.15 -4.46
N ALA A 695 -27.63 -40.85 -4.07
CA ALA A 695 -27.93 -40.43 -2.70
C ALA A 695 -29.44 -40.22 -2.44
N ALA A 696 -30.24 -40.21 -3.50
CA ALA A 696 -31.72 -40.11 -3.42
C ALA A 696 -32.41 -41.47 -3.52
N GLU A 697 -31.72 -42.51 -4.01
CA GLU A 697 -32.04 -43.93 -3.87
C GLU A 697 -31.57 -44.46 -2.50
#